data_04cd35b77414c5920cc13ec70649b528
#
_entry.id   04cd35b77414c5920cc13ec70649b528
#
_cell.length_a   1.000
_cell.length_b   1.000
_cell.length_c   1.000
_cell.angle_alpha   90.00
_cell.angle_beta   90.00
_cell.angle_gamma   90.00
#
_symmetry.space_group_name_H-M   'P 1'
#
loop_
_entity.id
_entity.type
_entity.pdbx_description
1 polymer ?
#
loop_
_entity_poly.entity_id
_entity_poly.type
_entity_poly.pdbx_seq_one_letter_code
_entity_poly.pdbx_strand_id
1 'polypeptide(L)'
;MSRKHTTASDSSLSPLSESERVQACCTIAREKLEIGNYAAGVAALGAWWSLGIWPMHTGLTDAAAAELLLTAGTLSGWMATTKQVNGGQKPAEAMLNGDITLFERMGQKNRASEARIELACCYFWQGLFDLSKVILRASLEGITDEEKELRCVALIRLALAEHHAGNFREALGLLNEALPLIHFQRLWIKGRFHLELATTLKDLGVAENHDRYSDRSLSNYQQALTYFEQLGNRRYTAIVENNLGYLLLTLRKFNEAEIHLFRARALFEEFGDQVRRAQADETIAQLRVGSQQYELAEAAIELAVNTLEGSGEDVLLAEALTTQGLIFCRLARRQDAKPILERARRVAERCGDREGAGRALLILIEEMCEHLPDDERREIGAQANQLLANSQQPATRERLRKCVEMIAEAHSRHEAQREQEIHAQKMAALGELSFGVAHNVNNTLTGILGRAQLILRNSNDEGKIKAGLELIIKSAEDGAHIIRRIQDFARQRPSREFETIAIADLLKDAGEMTRPRWESRSEFAQIRFALHVDCQAYVKGDPVELREVLVNMIYNAIDAMPYGGEIRLTTQESRERVVICVSDTGSGMTPEVKQRLFDPFFTTKGKAGTGMGLAVSFGIIRRHEGSIEVDSEPGRGTTFKISLPKVVPVAASADDAVRAAAGVAAGDDKVRVLVVDDETHVREVLIEALEAEGCEVVAAQSGEIALALYEQYEGKFDAVFTDIGMPEMSGWELCTEIRERSKTIPLAIISGWADAISVQTRNAVNADWVVAKPFDINKICGIAQEIAQRKTVRV
;
A
#
# COMPACT_ATOMS: atom_id res chain seq x y z
N MET A 1 -9.49 25.96 70.45
CA MET A 1 -9.95 24.81 71.27
C MET A 1 -9.29 23.56 70.75
N SER A 2 -8.22 23.16 71.40
CA SER A 2 -7.34 22.00 71.07
C SER A 2 -8.04 20.71 71.43
N ARG A 3 -8.43 19.90 70.45
CA ARG A 3 -8.83 18.52 70.72
C ARG A 3 -7.59 17.63 70.73
N LYS A 4 -7.17 17.21 71.91
CA LYS A 4 -6.21 16.13 72.10
C LYS A 4 -6.77 14.85 71.45
N HIS A 5 -6.11 14.39 70.40
CA HIS A 5 -6.25 12.98 69.96
C HIS A 5 -5.49 12.14 71.01
N THR A 6 -6.20 11.55 71.91
CA THR A 6 -5.72 10.51 72.75
C THR A 6 -5.43 9.27 71.93
N THR A 7 -4.16 8.96 71.70
CA THR A 7 -3.66 7.69 71.19
C THR A 7 -4.03 6.56 72.13
N ALA A 8 -5.05 5.79 71.75
CA ALA A 8 -5.47 4.59 72.49
C ALA A 8 -4.54 3.38 72.34
N SER A 9 -3.23 3.61 72.05
CA SER A 9 -2.27 2.55 71.80
C SER A 9 -1.24 2.26 72.92
N ASP A 10 -1.22 3.06 73.97
CA ASP A 10 -0.10 2.94 74.91
C ASP A 10 -0.37 2.07 76.12
N SER A 11 -1.58 1.65 76.45
CA SER A 11 -1.90 0.95 77.75
C SER A 11 -1.85 -0.58 77.67
N SER A 12 -1.82 -1.22 76.50
CA SER A 12 -1.80 -2.68 76.42
C SER A 12 -0.42 -3.32 76.15
N LEU A 13 0.60 -2.51 75.83
CA LEU A 13 1.95 -2.99 75.45
C LEU A 13 3.03 -2.64 76.52
N SER A 14 2.65 -2.02 77.57
CA SER A 14 3.62 -1.58 78.66
C SER A 14 4.41 -2.68 79.42
N PRO A 15 4.02 -3.97 79.45
CA PRO A 15 4.86 -5.01 80.02
C PRO A 15 5.78 -5.73 79.06
N LEU A 16 5.68 -5.46 77.65
CA LEU A 16 6.44 -6.22 76.68
C LEU A 16 7.87 -5.67 76.51
N SER A 17 8.83 -6.55 76.21
CA SER A 17 10.17 -6.13 75.77
C SER A 17 10.10 -5.30 74.49
N GLU A 18 11.14 -4.51 74.17
CA GLU A 18 11.21 -3.71 72.95
C GLU A 18 11.06 -4.55 71.64
N SER A 19 11.70 -5.71 71.64
CA SER A 19 11.59 -6.69 70.57
C SER A 19 10.15 -7.22 70.37
N GLU A 20 9.44 -7.50 71.44
CA GLU A 20 8.03 -7.96 71.38
C GLU A 20 7.10 -6.86 70.94
N ARG A 21 7.35 -5.60 71.36
CA ARG A 21 6.59 -4.45 70.85
C ARG A 21 6.76 -4.25 69.30
N VAL A 22 8.00 -4.35 68.85
CA VAL A 22 8.26 -4.26 67.40
C VAL A 22 7.51 -5.35 66.64
N GLN A 23 7.56 -6.62 67.10
CA GLN A 23 6.85 -7.74 66.47
C GLN A 23 5.32 -7.51 66.39
N ALA A 24 4.73 -7.02 67.49
CA ALA A 24 3.32 -6.68 67.54
C ALA A 24 2.96 -5.56 66.58
N CYS A 25 3.79 -4.52 66.43
CA CYS A 25 3.59 -3.44 65.45
C CYS A 25 3.77 -3.93 64.05
N CYS A 26 4.70 -4.84 63.75
CA CYS A 26 4.84 -5.47 62.43
C CYS A 26 3.59 -6.28 62.06
N THR A 27 3.00 -7.01 63.02
CA THR A 27 1.74 -7.73 62.80
C THR A 27 0.60 -6.76 62.41
N ILE A 28 0.42 -5.70 63.21
CA ILE A 28 -0.59 -4.66 62.89
C ILE A 28 -0.33 -4.04 61.51
N ALA A 29 0.92 -3.74 61.21
CA ALA A 29 1.30 -3.13 59.92
C ALA A 29 0.97 -4.05 58.73
N ARG A 30 1.19 -5.37 58.85
CA ARG A 30 0.82 -6.37 57.85
C ARG A 30 -0.71 -6.48 57.65
N GLU A 31 -1.49 -6.46 58.73
CA GLU A 31 -2.95 -6.43 58.65
C GLU A 31 -3.45 -5.19 57.93
N LYS A 32 -2.83 -4.01 58.18
CA LYS A 32 -3.15 -2.78 57.46
C LYS A 32 -2.76 -2.85 55.98
N LEU A 33 -1.67 -3.51 55.64
CA LEU A 33 -1.24 -3.75 54.27
C LEU A 33 -2.26 -4.62 53.53
N GLU A 34 -2.77 -5.69 54.13
CA GLU A 34 -3.77 -6.58 53.52
C GLU A 34 -5.08 -5.86 53.14
N ILE A 35 -5.52 -4.91 53.96
CA ILE A 35 -6.72 -4.10 53.68
C ILE A 35 -6.42 -2.89 52.80
N GLY A 36 -5.17 -2.76 52.31
CA GLY A 36 -4.76 -1.67 51.40
C GLY A 36 -4.56 -0.33 52.08
N ASN A 37 -4.53 -0.26 53.42
CA ASN A 37 -4.29 0.95 54.18
C ASN A 37 -2.80 1.10 54.54
N TYR A 38 -1.99 1.39 53.53
CA TYR A 38 -0.53 1.48 53.66
C TYR A 38 -0.08 2.61 54.62
N ALA A 39 -0.78 3.74 54.62
CA ALA A 39 -0.48 4.84 55.51
C ALA A 39 -0.63 4.45 57.02
N ALA A 40 -1.68 3.72 57.34
CA ALA A 40 -1.86 3.18 58.66
C ALA A 40 -0.81 2.09 59.01
N GLY A 41 -0.38 1.30 58.05
CA GLY A 41 0.72 0.36 58.19
C GLY A 41 2.04 1.06 58.51
N VAL A 42 2.39 2.13 57.81
CA VAL A 42 3.56 2.97 58.14
C VAL A 42 3.43 3.60 59.53
N ALA A 43 2.26 4.12 59.87
CA ALA A 43 2.01 4.73 61.16
C ALA A 43 2.18 3.73 62.35
N ALA A 44 1.83 2.46 62.12
CA ALA A 44 2.01 1.41 63.14
C ALA A 44 3.51 1.14 63.47
N LEU A 45 4.41 1.40 62.52
CA LEU A 45 5.86 1.26 62.69
C LEU A 45 6.54 2.58 63.12
N GLY A 46 5.82 3.66 63.30
CA GLY A 46 6.32 5.04 63.41
C GLY A 46 7.35 5.28 64.53
N ALA A 47 7.43 4.40 65.54
CA ALA A 47 8.46 4.48 66.58
C ALA A 47 9.85 3.98 66.13
N TRP A 48 9.88 3.06 65.11
CA TRP A 48 11.09 2.39 64.65
C TRP A 48 11.41 2.66 63.19
N TRP A 49 10.43 3.12 62.42
CA TRP A 49 10.59 3.35 60.99
C TRP A 49 9.63 4.42 60.45
N SER A 50 10.14 5.23 59.53
CA SER A 50 9.34 6.10 58.68
C SER A 50 9.82 6.02 57.22
N LEU A 51 8.94 6.35 56.29
CA LEU A 51 9.22 6.21 54.85
C LEU A 51 10.46 7.02 54.43
N GLY A 52 11.39 6.37 53.73
CA GLY A 52 12.63 6.96 53.25
C GLY A 52 13.80 6.95 54.23
N ILE A 53 13.60 6.45 55.47
CA ILE A 53 14.62 6.34 56.50
C ILE A 53 14.92 4.85 56.76
N TRP A 54 16.18 4.51 57.07
CA TRP A 54 16.54 3.16 57.46
C TRP A 54 15.94 2.82 58.84
N PRO A 55 15.35 1.60 59.04
CA PRO A 55 14.74 1.23 60.31
C PRO A 55 15.73 1.20 61.46
N MET A 56 15.31 1.68 62.65
CA MET A 56 16.09 1.61 63.86
C MET A 56 16.00 0.19 64.43
N HIS A 57 17.06 -0.59 64.27
CA HIS A 57 17.12 -2.00 64.71
C HIS A 57 18.19 -2.26 65.83
N THR A 58 18.93 -1.21 66.18
CA THR A 58 19.93 -1.30 67.32
C THR A 58 19.26 -1.62 68.64
N GLY A 59 19.72 -2.69 69.29
CA GLY A 59 19.15 -3.13 70.58
C GLY A 59 18.01 -4.16 70.49
N LEU A 60 17.56 -4.46 69.27
CA LEU A 60 16.58 -5.50 68.99
C LEU A 60 17.27 -6.87 68.89
N THR A 61 16.52 -7.94 69.16
CA THR A 61 16.93 -9.31 68.82
C THR A 61 16.99 -9.46 67.28
N ASP A 62 17.85 -10.36 66.80
CA ASP A 62 17.94 -10.60 65.31
C ASP A 62 16.58 -10.94 64.70
N ALA A 63 15.73 -11.69 65.38
CA ALA A 63 14.37 -12.01 64.97
C ALA A 63 13.45 -10.79 64.86
N ALA A 64 13.51 -9.84 65.81
CA ALA A 64 12.71 -8.62 65.77
C ALA A 64 13.24 -7.64 64.74
N ALA A 65 14.55 -7.57 64.56
CA ALA A 65 15.18 -6.75 63.51
C ALA A 65 14.82 -7.24 62.13
N ALA A 66 14.85 -8.54 61.89
CA ALA A 66 14.43 -9.14 60.59
C ALA A 66 12.94 -8.88 60.31
N GLU A 67 12.03 -9.10 61.27
CA GLU A 67 10.60 -8.80 61.10
C GLU A 67 10.33 -7.33 60.78
N LEU A 68 11.09 -6.41 61.41
CA LEU A 68 10.99 -4.98 61.11
C LEU A 68 11.47 -4.65 59.67
N LEU A 69 12.60 -5.18 59.26
CA LEU A 69 13.15 -4.97 57.91
C LEU A 69 12.22 -5.53 56.87
N LEU A 70 11.67 -6.73 57.01
CA LEU A 70 10.70 -7.33 56.08
C LEU A 70 9.47 -6.46 55.98
N THR A 71 8.87 -6.08 57.10
CA THR A 71 7.63 -5.30 57.11
C THR A 71 7.83 -3.88 56.54
N ALA A 72 8.91 -3.21 56.93
CA ALA A 72 9.27 -1.88 56.43
C ALA A 72 9.63 -1.92 54.93
N GLY A 73 10.39 -2.94 54.50
CA GLY A 73 10.74 -3.15 53.09
C GLY A 73 9.51 -3.39 52.21
N THR A 74 8.61 -4.26 52.66
CA THR A 74 7.35 -4.54 51.96
C THR A 74 6.48 -3.29 51.86
N LEU A 75 6.27 -2.55 52.94
CA LEU A 75 5.50 -1.28 52.94
C LEU A 75 6.17 -0.24 52.07
N SER A 76 7.49 -0.12 52.09
CA SER A 76 8.24 0.82 51.23
C SER A 76 8.01 0.52 49.75
N GLY A 77 8.11 -0.75 49.36
CA GLY A 77 7.84 -1.19 47.97
C GLY A 77 6.41 -0.87 47.52
N TRP A 78 5.41 -1.19 48.34
CA TRP A 78 4.00 -0.86 48.01
C TRP A 78 3.72 0.65 47.98
N MET A 79 4.32 1.44 48.88
CA MET A 79 4.17 2.89 48.87
C MET A 79 4.84 3.54 47.67
N ALA A 80 5.99 3.05 47.26
CA ALA A 80 6.68 3.52 46.06
C ALA A 80 5.81 3.30 44.81
N THR A 81 5.18 2.15 44.68
CA THR A 81 4.26 1.82 43.60
C THR A 81 3.02 2.72 43.59
N THR A 82 2.46 3.02 44.76
CA THR A 82 1.22 3.80 44.87
C THR A 82 1.41 5.29 44.72
N LYS A 83 2.58 5.83 45.06
CA LYS A 83 2.93 7.24 44.92
C LYS A 83 3.73 7.56 43.67
N GLN A 84 4.03 6.55 42.85
CA GLN A 84 4.80 6.68 41.60
C GLN A 84 6.12 7.44 41.77
N VAL A 85 6.83 7.19 42.84
CA VAL A 85 8.12 7.84 43.12
C VAL A 85 9.21 7.09 42.37
N ASN A 86 9.77 7.68 41.32
CA ASN A 86 10.90 7.11 40.58
C ASN A 86 12.06 6.78 41.49
N GLY A 87 12.55 5.53 41.46
CA GLY A 87 13.62 5.03 42.35
C GLY A 87 13.18 4.72 43.78
N GLY A 88 11.87 4.84 44.10
CA GLY A 88 11.31 4.52 45.42
C GLY A 88 11.45 3.04 45.80
N GLN A 89 11.69 2.15 44.85
CA GLN A 89 11.91 0.70 45.11
C GLN A 89 13.29 0.39 45.70
N LYS A 90 14.33 1.22 45.51
CA LYS A 90 15.70 0.96 45.98
C LYS A 90 15.82 0.85 47.51
N PRO A 91 15.18 1.70 48.33
CA PRO A 91 15.16 1.53 49.78
C PRO A 91 14.50 0.21 50.20
N ALA A 92 13.43 -0.23 49.49
CA ALA A 92 12.78 -1.50 49.79
C ALA A 92 13.72 -2.69 49.48
N GLU A 93 14.40 -2.66 48.35
CA GLU A 93 15.40 -3.69 47.97
C GLU A 93 16.52 -3.82 49.04
N ALA A 94 17.05 -2.69 49.49
CA ALA A 94 18.14 -2.70 50.48
C ALA A 94 17.67 -3.33 51.80
N MET A 95 16.46 -2.96 52.29
CA MET A 95 15.88 -3.53 53.50
C MET A 95 15.62 -5.03 53.36
N LEU A 96 15.02 -5.47 52.26
CA LEU A 96 14.71 -6.87 52.02
C LEU A 96 15.96 -7.75 51.81
N ASN A 97 17.03 -7.25 51.22
CA ASN A 97 18.31 -7.95 51.13
C ASN A 97 18.98 -8.09 52.50
N GLY A 98 18.89 -7.06 53.35
CA GLY A 98 19.32 -7.12 54.73
C GLY A 98 18.56 -8.16 55.54
N ASP A 99 17.25 -8.19 55.35
CA ASP A 99 16.33 -9.15 55.95
C ASP A 99 16.64 -10.60 55.58
N ILE A 100 16.79 -10.88 54.27
CA ILE A 100 17.17 -12.21 53.75
C ILE A 100 18.44 -12.70 54.44
N THR A 101 19.45 -11.84 54.55
CA THR A 101 20.73 -12.18 55.20
C THR A 101 20.55 -12.53 56.67
N LEU A 102 19.67 -11.85 57.41
CA LEU A 102 19.36 -12.13 58.80
C LEU A 102 18.64 -13.48 58.97
N PHE A 103 17.58 -13.72 58.16
CA PHE A 103 16.84 -15.00 58.24
C PHE A 103 17.70 -16.21 57.85
N GLU A 104 18.60 -16.06 56.88
CA GLU A 104 19.55 -17.12 56.50
C GLU A 104 20.50 -17.44 57.64
N ARG A 105 21.07 -16.43 58.32
CA ARG A 105 21.94 -16.63 59.49
C ARG A 105 21.20 -17.34 60.62
N MET A 106 19.93 -17.08 60.84
CA MET A 106 19.08 -17.75 61.80
C MET A 106 18.59 -19.14 61.38
N GLY A 107 18.89 -19.57 60.17
CA GLY A 107 18.41 -20.84 59.60
C GLY A 107 16.92 -20.86 59.26
N GLN A 108 16.26 -19.71 59.19
CA GLN A 108 14.81 -19.57 58.96
C GLN A 108 14.50 -19.51 57.44
N LYS A 109 14.67 -20.67 56.77
CA LYS A 109 14.55 -20.75 55.28
C LYS A 109 13.23 -20.23 54.75
N ASN A 110 12.09 -20.56 55.36
CA ASN A 110 10.78 -20.13 54.91
C ASN A 110 10.63 -18.61 55.00
N ARG A 111 11.12 -17.98 56.07
CA ARG A 111 11.10 -16.51 56.25
C ARG A 111 12.03 -15.81 55.23
N ALA A 112 13.20 -16.38 54.96
CA ALA A 112 14.08 -15.91 53.92
C ALA A 112 13.41 -15.99 52.52
N SER A 113 12.63 -17.06 52.25
CA SER A 113 11.85 -17.19 51.03
C SER A 113 10.73 -16.14 50.92
N GLU A 114 10.06 -15.83 52.06
CA GLU A 114 9.05 -14.73 52.10
C GLU A 114 9.68 -13.38 51.72
N ALA A 115 10.84 -13.05 52.28
CA ALA A 115 11.57 -11.85 51.95
C ALA A 115 12.00 -11.79 50.48
N ARG A 116 12.43 -12.93 49.89
CA ARG A 116 12.76 -13.04 48.47
C ARG A 116 11.54 -12.81 47.58
N ILE A 117 10.37 -13.32 47.98
CA ILE A 117 9.11 -13.09 47.24
C ILE A 117 8.76 -11.60 47.21
N GLU A 118 8.91 -10.88 48.32
CA GLU A 118 8.68 -9.44 48.38
C GLU A 118 9.76 -8.67 47.60
N LEU A 119 11.02 -9.10 47.65
CA LEU A 119 12.10 -8.53 46.83
C LEU A 119 11.81 -8.71 45.33
N ALA A 120 11.32 -9.88 44.91
CA ALA A 120 10.92 -10.14 43.53
C ALA A 120 9.81 -9.20 43.08
N CYS A 121 8.89 -8.80 44.00
CA CYS A 121 7.87 -7.79 43.68
C CYS A 121 8.50 -6.41 43.40
N CYS A 122 9.56 -6.03 44.16
CA CYS A 122 10.27 -4.78 43.90
C CYS A 122 10.87 -4.77 42.47
N TYR A 123 11.46 -5.86 42.01
CA TYR A 123 11.98 -5.99 40.65
C TYR A 123 10.86 -6.01 39.61
N PHE A 124 9.75 -6.69 39.89
CA PHE A 124 8.58 -6.70 39.03
C PHE A 124 8.08 -5.28 38.71
N TRP A 125 7.93 -4.44 39.76
CA TRP A 125 7.46 -3.05 39.62
C TRP A 125 8.48 -2.11 38.94
N GLN A 126 9.72 -2.56 38.79
CA GLN A 126 10.75 -1.87 37.99
C GLN A 126 10.78 -2.35 36.53
N GLY A 127 9.91 -3.28 36.16
CA GLY A 127 9.89 -3.88 34.81
C GLY A 127 10.96 -4.98 34.61
N LEU A 128 11.69 -5.37 35.66
CA LEU A 128 12.73 -6.40 35.59
C LEU A 128 12.12 -7.81 35.77
N PHE A 129 11.20 -8.16 34.85
CA PHE A 129 10.40 -9.39 34.94
C PHE A 129 11.25 -10.65 35.01
N ASP A 130 12.31 -10.76 34.22
CA ASP A 130 13.16 -11.97 34.20
C ASP A 130 13.89 -12.17 35.53
N LEU A 131 14.40 -11.10 36.13
CA LEU A 131 15.02 -11.17 37.45
C LEU A 131 13.99 -11.56 38.52
N SER A 132 12.79 -10.98 38.46
CA SER A 132 11.69 -11.35 39.34
C SER A 132 11.35 -12.85 39.25
N LYS A 133 11.26 -13.40 38.03
CA LYS A 133 10.99 -14.83 37.79
C LYS A 133 12.08 -15.74 38.37
N VAL A 134 13.36 -15.38 38.20
CA VAL A 134 14.49 -16.17 38.73
C VAL A 134 14.42 -16.25 40.24
N ILE A 135 14.17 -15.12 40.91
CA ILE A 135 14.10 -15.08 42.38
C ILE A 135 12.87 -15.86 42.89
N LEU A 136 11.72 -15.75 42.24
CA LEU A 136 10.52 -16.48 42.63
C LEU A 136 10.67 -18.00 42.48
N ARG A 137 11.30 -18.46 41.40
CA ARG A 137 11.59 -19.89 41.19
C ARG A 137 12.55 -20.44 42.27
N ALA A 138 13.62 -19.70 42.55
CA ALA A 138 14.54 -20.05 43.63
C ALA A 138 13.85 -20.05 45.02
N SER A 139 12.89 -19.14 45.25
CA SER A 139 12.10 -19.11 46.49
C SER A 139 11.21 -20.33 46.62
N LEU A 140 10.56 -20.79 45.51
CA LEU A 140 9.72 -21.99 45.47
C LEU A 140 10.51 -23.25 45.80
N GLU A 141 11.76 -23.38 45.41
CA GLU A 141 12.66 -24.49 45.75
C GLU A 141 13.03 -24.50 47.25
N GLY A 142 13.08 -23.34 47.88
CA GLY A 142 13.41 -23.18 49.28
C GLY A 142 12.23 -23.36 50.25
N ILE A 143 10.99 -23.35 49.74
CA ILE A 143 9.77 -23.45 50.57
C ILE A 143 9.45 -24.90 50.86
N THR A 144 9.25 -25.26 52.15
CA THR A 144 8.86 -26.61 52.55
C THR A 144 7.40 -26.90 52.17
N ASP A 145 7.04 -28.19 51.98
CA ASP A 145 5.69 -28.62 51.59
C ASP A 145 4.62 -28.27 52.64
N GLU A 146 5.02 -28.03 53.86
CA GLU A 146 4.14 -27.66 54.96
C GLU A 146 3.66 -26.22 54.87
N GLU A 147 4.47 -25.34 54.26
CA GLU A 147 4.20 -23.90 54.09
C GLU A 147 3.33 -23.61 52.84
N LYS A 148 2.13 -24.18 52.85
CA LYS A 148 1.17 -24.09 51.70
C LYS A 148 0.79 -22.66 51.39
N GLU A 149 0.71 -21.76 52.37
CA GLU A 149 0.37 -20.36 52.17
C GLU A 149 1.48 -19.65 51.37
N LEU A 150 2.72 -19.76 51.83
CA LEU A 150 3.86 -19.11 51.20
C LEU A 150 4.10 -19.64 49.79
N ARG A 151 3.94 -20.96 49.59
CA ARG A 151 3.99 -21.58 48.26
C ARG A 151 2.91 -21.03 47.32
N CYS A 152 1.67 -20.88 47.84
CA CYS A 152 0.57 -20.29 47.06
C CYS A 152 0.87 -18.84 46.65
N VAL A 153 1.38 -18.01 47.56
CA VAL A 153 1.76 -16.62 47.26
C VAL A 153 2.87 -16.58 46.20
N ALA A 154 3.91 -17.40 46.32
CA ALA A 154 5.00 -17.45 45.34
C ALA A 154 4.51 -17.84 43.96
N LEU A 155 3.63 -18.84 43.83
CA LEU A 155 3.02 -19.25 42.57
C LEU A 155 2.20 -18.15 41.94
N ILE A 156 1.37 -17.45 42.70
CA ILE A 156 0.57 -16.30 42.20
C ILE A 156 1.48 -15.18 41.69
N ARG A 157 2.57 -14.86 42.44
CA ARG A 157 3.53 -13.82 42.03
C ARG A 157 4.30 -14.21 40.77
N LEU A 158 4.71 -15.50 40.68
CA LEU A 158 5.38 -16.00 39.46
C LEU A 158 4.44 -16.00 38.24
N ALA A 159 3.19 -16.40 38.47
CA ALA A 159 2.17 -16.31 37.40
C ALA A 159 1.97 -14.88 36.91
N LEU A 160 1.93 -13.90 37.83
CA LEU A 160 1.86 -12.47 37.47
C LEU A 160 3.06 -12.04 36.65
N ALA A 161 4.28 -12.46 37.00
CA ALA A 161 5.50 -12.12 36.28
C ALA A 161 5.53 -12.78 34.88
N GLU A 162 5.10 -14.04 34.77
CA GLU A 162 4.98 -14.73 33.47
C GLU A 162 3.88 -14.11 32.60
N HIS A 163 2.75 -13.70 33.21
CA HIS A 163 1.68 -13.01 32.50
C HIS A 163 2.19 -11.70 31.84
N HIS A 164 2.90 -10.86 32.62
CA HIS A 164 3.44 -9.60 32.07
C HIS A 164 4.59 -9.80 31.08
N ALA A 165 5.24 -10.95 31.10
CA ALA A 165 6.19 -11.37 30.06
C ALA A 165 5.49 -11.91 28.79
N GLY A 166 4.14 -11.96 28.76
CA GLY A 166 3.35 -12.49 27.63
C GLY A 166 3.21 -14.02 27.62
N ASN A 167 3.71 -14.72 28.63
CA ASN A 167 3.68 -16.18 28.73
C ASN A 167 2.37 -16.67 29.37
N PHE A 168 1.22 -16.34 28.82
CA PHE A 168 -0.11 -16.55 29.41
C PHE A 168 -0.42 -18.03 29.73
N ARG A 169 0.06 -18.97 28.91
CA ARG A 169 -0.14 -20.41 29.16
C ARG A 169 0.65 -20.91 30.38
N GLU A 170 1.88 -20.42 30.55
CA GLU A 170 2.71 -20.73 31.70
C GLU A 170 2.11 -20.11 32.95
N ALA A 171 1.67 -18.85 32.89
CA ALA A 171 0.95 -18.20 34.00
C ALA A 171 -0.29 -18.98 34.39
N LEU A 172 -1.10 -19.47 33.44
CA LEU A 172 -2.27 -20.32 33.73
C LEU A 172 -1.86 -21.67 34.37
N GLY A 173 -0.76 -22.26 33.93
CA GLY A 173 -0.19 -23.49 34.52
C GLY A 173 0.13 -23.31 36.01
N LEU A 174 0.84 -22.22 36.36
CA LEU A 174 1.19 -21.87 37.71
C LEU A 174 -0.04 -21.59 38.60
N LEU A 175 -1.05 -20.89 38.04
CA LEU A 175 -2.31 -20.66 38.77
C LEU A 175 -3.09 -21.96 38.97
N ASN A 176 -3.07 -22.90 38.02
CA ASN A 176 -3.65 -24.23 38.21
C ASN A 176 -2.91 -25.05 39.29
N GLU A 177 -1.58 -24.88 39.44
CA GLU A 177 -0.80 -25.49 40.56
C GLU A 177 -1.18 -24.86 41.89
N ALA A 178 -1.46 -23.55 41.93
CA ALA A 178 -1.91 -22.87 43.14
C ALA A 178 -3.35 -23.22 43.55
N LEU A 179 -4.22 -23.61 42.61
CA LEU A 179 -5.65 -23.83 42.81
C LEU A 179 -6.00 -24.78 43.99
N PRO A 180 -5.37 -25.96 44.17
CA PRO A 180 -5.67 -26.84 45.29
C PRO A 180 -5.25 -26.25 46.65
N LEU A 181 -4.36 -25.26 46.66
CA LEU A 181 -3.88 -24.62 47.89
C LEU A 181 -4.81 -23.50 48.38
N ILE A 182 -5.72 -23.01 47.54
CA ILE A 182 -6.49 -21.77 47.77
C ILE A 182 -7.59 -21.92 48.85
N HIS A 183 -8.17 -23.11 49.00
CA HIS A 183 -9.36 -23.29 49.85
C HIS A 183 -9.18 -22.85 51.29
N PHE A 184 -8.00 -23.04 51.84
CA PHE A 184 -7.69 -22.73 53.26
C PHE A 184 -6.95 -21.41 53.47
N GLN A 185 -6.81 -20.59 52.38
CA GLN A 185 -6.04 -19.36 52.45
C GLN A 185 -6.86 -18.18 52.97
N ARG A 186 -6.14 -17.12 53.40
CA ARG A 186 -6.74 -15.83 53.83
C ARG A 186 -7.46 -15.16 52.63
N LEU A 187 -8.46 -14.33 52.94
CA LEU A 187 -9.26 -13.64 51.94
C LEU A 187 -8.40 -12.84 50.94
N TRP A 188 -7.32 -12.22 51.44
CA TRP A 188 -6.37 -11.49 50.59
C TRP A 188 -5.77 -12.37 49.49
N ILE A 189 -5.29 -13.57 49.84
CA ILE A 189 -4.67 -14.51 48.89
C ILE A 189 -5.72 -15.02 47.89
N LYS A 190 -6.93 -15.35 48.40
CA LYS A 190 -8.06 -15.75 47.55
C LYS A 190 -8.41 -14.66 46.52
N GLY A 191 -8.55 -13.42 46.98
CA GLY A 191 -8.83 -12.28 46.11
C GLY A 191 -7.75 -12.10 45.04
N ARG A 192 -6.50 -12.14 45.45
CA ARG A 192 -5.36 -12.04 44.49
C ARG A 192 -5.34 -13.18 43.49
N PHE A 193 -5.50 -14.41 43.92
CA PHE A 193 -5.54 -15.56 43.03
C PHE A 193 -6.62 -15.42 41.97
N HIS A 194 -7.85 -15.12 42.35
CA HIS A 194 -8.94 -14.99 41.41
C HIS A 194 -8.79 -13.80 40.50
N LEU A 195 -8.19 -12.69 40.94
CA LEU A 195 -7.87 -11.54 40.10
C LEU A 195 -6.86 -11.92 39.02
N GLU A 196 -5.75 -12.55 39.39
CA GLU A 196 -4.71 -12.94 38.44
C GLU A 196 -5.20 -14.03 37.45
N LEU A 197 -5.99 -14.99 37.96
CA LEU A 197 -6.59 -16.02 37.12
C LEU A 197 -7.58 -15.41 36.07
N ALA A 198 -8.41 -14.45 36.50
CA ALA A 198 -9.34 -13.77 35.63
C ALA A 198 -8.61 -12.99 34.54
N THR A 199 -7.58 -12.21 34.91
CA THR A 199 -6.78 -11.42 34.00
C THR A 199 -6.04 -12.31 33.00
N THR A 200 -5.39 -13.38 33.48
CA THR A 200 -4.68 -14.35 32.61
C THR A 200 -5.64 -15.04 31.62
N LEU A 201 -6.83 -15.45 32.05
CA LEU A 201 -7.82 -16.05 31.20
C LEU A 201 -8.34 -15.07 30.12
N LYS A 202 -8.57 -13.80 30.50
CA LYS A 202 -8.99 -12.74 29.58
C LYS A 202 -7.93 -12.55 28.46
N ASP A 203 -6.67 -12.38 28.84
CA ASP A 203 -5.61 -12.07 27.89
C ASP A 203 -5.21 -13.30 27.05
N LEU A 204 -5.31 -14.51 27.61
CA LEU A 204 -5.19 -15.76 26.85
C LEU A 204 -6.32 -15.89 25.81
N GLY A 205 -7.54 -15.50 26.17
CA GLY A 205 -8.67 -15.48 25.24
C GLY A 205 -8.41 -14.56 24.04
N VAL A 206 -7.87 -13.38 24.29
CA VAL A 206 -7.46 -12.44 23.23
C VAL A 206 -6.32 -13.04 22.39
N ALA A 207 -5.30 -13.61 23.04
CA ALA A 207 -4.14 -14.18 22.33
C ALA A 207 -4.49 -15.40 21.47
N GLU A 208 -5.45 -16.22 21.89
CA GLU A 208 -5.91 -17.39 21.13
C GLU A 208 -7.10 -17.10 20.21
N ASN A 209 -7.63 -15.87 20.24
CA ASN A 209 -8.85 -15.46 19.53
C ASN A 209 -10.02 -16.43 19.82
N HIS A 210 -10.27 -16.73 21.11
CA HIS A 210 -11.23 -17.73 21.51
C HIS A 210 -12.06 -17.32 22.74
N ASP A 211 -13.38 -17.26 22.59
CA ASP A 211 -14.32 -16.79 23.64
C ASP A 211 -14.48 -17.75 24.83
N ARG A 212 -13.97 -18.97 24.75
CA ARG A 212 -14.14 -20.00 25.80
C ARG A 212 -13.66 -19.61 27.18
N TYR A 213 -12.81 -18.60 27.28
CA TYR A 213 -12.25 -18.13 28.55
C TYR A 213 -13.07 -16.99 29.20
N SER A 214 -13.96 -16.35 28.43
CA SER A 214 -14.67 -15.14 28.86
C SER A 214 -15.55 -15.38 30.07
N ASP A 215 -16.37 -16.44 30.09
CA ASP A 215 -17.24 -16.75 31.22
C ASP A 215 -16.45 -17.13 32.46
N ARG A 216 -15.33 -17.86 32.31
CA ARG A 216 -14.44 -18.21 33.42
C ARG A 216 -13.74 -16.97 33.97
N SER A 217 -13.29 -16.07 33.10
CA SER A 217 -12.71 -14.79 33.50
C SER A 217 -13.72 -13.95 34.29
N LEU A 218 -14.96 -13.82 33.77
CA LEU A 218 -16.05 -13.10 34.42
C LEU A 218 -16.33 -13.65 35.82
N SER A 219 -16.50 -14.97 35.95
CA SER A 219 -16.74 -15.64 37.26
C SER A 219 -15.61 -15.39 38.25
N ASN A 220 -14.35 -15.42 37.78
CA ASN A 220 -13.19 -15.20 38.67
C ASN A 220 -13.07 -13.74 39.09
N TYR A 221 -13.35 -12.76 38.23
CA TYR A 221 -13.43 -11.35 38.65
C TYR A 221 -14.50 -11.13 39.71
N GLN A 222 -15.69 -11.76 39.59
CA GLN A 222 -16.76 -11.68 40.56
C GLN A 222 -16.34 -12.29 41.91
N GLN A 223 -15.63 -13.41 41.91
CA GLN A 223 -15.07 -14.01 43.13
C GLN A 223 -14.02 -13.10 43.77
N ALA A 224 -13.10 -12.54 42.99
CA ALA A 224 -12.11 -11.59 43.45
C ALA A 224 -12.76 -10.38 44.12
N LEU A 225 -13.80 -9.82 43.46
CA LEU A 225 -14.59 -8.71 44.00
C LEU A 225 -15.18 -9.05 45.37
N THR A 226 -15.87 -10.21 45.46
CA THR A 226 -16.46 -10.69 46.71
C THR A 226 -15.43 -10.79 47.85
N TYR A 227 -14.23 -11.34 47.56
CA TYR A 227 -13.19 -11.50 48.60
C TYR A 227 -12.59 -10.16 49.04
N PHE A 228 -12.36 -9.21 48.12
CA PHE A 228 -11.82 -7.89 48.46
C PHE A 228 -12.87 -7.01 49.17
N GLU A 229 -14.14 -7.14 48.87
CA GLU A 229 -15.24 -6.46 49.58
C GLU A 229 -15.36 -7.00 51.03
N GLN A 230 -15.33 -8.33 51.22
CA GLN A 230 -15.34 -8.95 52.52
C GLN A 230 -14.15 -8.54 53.38
N LEU A 231 -12.97 -8.40 52.74
CA LEU A 231 -11.75 -7.94 53.41
C LEU A 231 -11.77 -6.43 53.72
N GLY A 232 -12.62 -5.66 53.07
CA GLY A 232 -12.64 -4.19 53.13
C GLY A 232 -11.48 -3.54 52.38
N ASN A 233 -10.84 -4.29 51.44
CA ASN A 233 -9.74 -3.75 50.62
C ASN A 233 -10.29 -2.99 49.43
N ARG A 234 -10.70 -1.74 49.65
CA ARG A 234 -11.35 -0.88 48.66
C ARG A 234 -10.45 -0.58 47.46
N ARG A 235 -9.12 -0.61 47.62
CA ARG A 235 -8.17 -0.35 46.53
C ARG A 235 -8.21 -1.50 45.49
N TYR A 236 -8.11 -2.76 45.94
CA TYR A 236 -8.25 -3.90 45.03
C TYR A 236 -9.66 -4.08 44.50
N THR A 237 -10.67 -3.70 45.30
CA THR A 237 -12.06 -3.60 44.81
C THR A 237 -12.10 -2.71 43.58
N ALA A 238 -11.50 -1.50 43.62
CA ALA A 238 -11.48 -0.59 42.49
C ALA A 238 -10.75 -1.17 41.23
N ILE A 239 -9.62 -1.88 41.46
CA ILE A 239 -8.89 -2.53 40.39
C ILE A 239 -9.74 -3.63 39.74
N VAL A 240 -10.41 -4.47 40.53
CA VAL A 240 -11.27 -5.55 40.02
C VAL A 240 -12.47 -4.97 39.27
N GLU A 241 -13.09 -3.93 39.82
CA GLU A 241 -14.23 -3.24 39.18
C GLU A 241 -13.84 -2.69 37.82
N ASN A 242 -12.67 -2.05 37.69
CA ASN A 242 -12.16 -1.55 36.41
C ASN A 242 -11.93 -2.68 35.39
N ASN A 243 -11.26 -3.76 35.81
CA ASN A 243 -10.95 -4.89 34.94
C ASN A 243 -12.22 -5.65 34.52
N LEU A 244 -13.18 -5.80 35.42
CA LEU A 244 -14.49 -6.38 35.15
C LEU A 244 -15.29 -5.52 34.18
N GLY A 245 -15.30 -4.20 34.39
CA GLY A 245 -15.93 -3.26 33.48
C GLY A 245 -15.31 -3.32 32.08
N TYR A 246 -14.00 -3.39 31.98
CA TYR A 246 -13.31 -3.56 30.69
C TYR A 246 -13.66 -4.89 30.01
N LEU A 247 -13.71 -6.01 30.75
CA LEU A 247 -14.14 -7.31 30.20
C LEU A 247 -15.59 -7.24 29.69
N LEU A 248 -16.50 -6.64 30.46
CA LEU A 248 -17.89 -6.47 30.06
C LEU A 248 -18.05 -5.56 28.82
N LEU A 249 -17.19 -4.53 28.70
CA LEU A 249 -17.11 -3.69 27.50
C LEU A 249 -16.70 -4.53 26.27
N THR A 250 -15.69 -5.37 26.36
CA THR A 250 -15.26 -6.26 25.26
C THR A 250 -16.36 -7.25 24.86
N LEU A 251 -17.17 -7.70 25.83
CA LEU A 251 -18.34 -8.55 25.62
C LEU A 251 -19.60 -7.79 25.14
N ARG A 252 -19.47 -6.48 24.90
CA ARG A 252 -20.58 -5.56 24.50
C ARG A 252 -21.74 -5.47 25.50
N LYS A 253 -21.51 -5.80 26.77
CA LYS A 253 -22.47 -5.66 27.87
C LYS A 253 -22.37 -4.24 28.48
N PHE A 254 -22.67 -3.23 27.67
CA PHE A 254 -22.41 -1.82 28.00
C PHE A 254 -23.03 -1.34 29.31
N ASN A 255 -24.30 -1.72 29.57
CA ASN A 255 -24.99 -1.30 30.81
C ASN A 255 -24.34 -1.87 32.08
N GLU A 256 -23.91 -3.14 32.03
CA GLU A 256 -23.21 -3.75 33.14
C GLU A 256 -21.80 -3.14 33.32
N ALA A 257 -21.09 -2.94 32.22
CA ALA A 257 -19.76 -2.32 32.21
C ALA A 257 -19.80 -0.92 32.81
N GLU A 258 -20.81 -0.13 32.52
CA GLU A 258 -20.97 1.23 33.04
C GLU A 258 -21.01 1.26 34.57
N ILE A 259 -21.79 0.37 35.21
CA ILE A 259 -21.92 0.30 36.65
C ILE A 259 -20.53 0.06 37.31
N HIS A 260 -19.79 -0.91 36.79
CA HIS A 260 -18.48 -1.29 37.35
C HIS A 260 -17.43 -0.20 37.13
N LEU A 261 -17.37 0.41 35.95
CA LEU A 261 -16.39 1.47 35.61
C LEU A 261 -16.61 2.74 36.43
N PHE A 262 -17.87 3.18 36.61
CA PHE A 262 -18.15 4.36 37.45
C PHE A 262 -17.84 4.10 38.92
N ARG A 263 -18.07 2.88 39.42
CA ARG A 263 -17.67 2.49 40.77
C ARG A 263 -16.16 2.47 40.95
N ALA A 264 -15.43 1.93 39.99
CA ALA A 264 -13.96 1.96 39.95
C ALA A 264 -13.42 3.39 40.00
N ARG A 265 -13.94 4.25 39.13
CA ARG A 265 -13.57 5.67 39.03
C ARG A 265 -13.77 6.39 40.37
N ALA A 266 -14.94 6.24 41.00
CA ALA A 266 -15.26 6.87 42.27
C ALA A 266 -14.32 6.41 43.40
N LEU A 267 -13.99 5.12 43.43
CA LEU A 267 -13.04 4.57 44.41
C LEU A 267 -11.62 5.09 44.19
N PHE A 268 -11.12 5.20 42.96
CA PHE A 268 -9.81 5.76 42.65
C PHE A 268 -9.73 7.24 43.02
N GLU A 269 -10.79 7.99 42.79
CA GLU A 269 -10.90 9.41 43.18
C GLU A 269 -10.83 9.57 44.72
N GLU A 270 -11.51 8.72 45.49
CA GLU A 270 -11.48 8.74 46.93
C GLU A 270 -10.07 8.50 47.50
N PHE A 271 -9.27 7.63 46.84
CA PHE A 271 -7.87 7.39 47.22
C PHE A 271 -6.89 8.41 46.68
N GLY A 272 -7.30 9.36 45.85
CA GLY A 272 -6.43 10.29 45.15
C GLY A 272 -5.49 9.63 44.13
N ASP A 273 -5.83 8.41 43.66
CA ASP A 273 -5.06 7.69 42.64
C ASP A 273 -5.43 8.21 41.24
N GLN A 274 -4.81 9.33 40.90
CA GLN A 274 -5.15 10.08 39.69
C GLN A 274 -4.88 9.29 38.40
N VAL A 275 -3.80 8.49 38.37
CA VAL A 275 -3.43 7.68 37.20
C VAL A 275 -4.44 6.59 36.93
N ARG A 276 -4.82 5.82 37.94
CA ARG A 276 -5.83 4.76 37.78
C ARG A 276 -7.23 5.33 37.55
N ARG A 277 -7.52 6.51 38.10
CA ARG A 277 -8.72 7.25 37.76
C ARG A 277 -8.73 7.59 36.26
N ALA A 278 -7.61 8.12 35.71
CA ALA A 278 -7.49 8.43 34.30
C ALA A 278 -7.62 7.18 33.40
N GLN A 279 -7.08 6.04 33.85
CA GLN A 279 -7.29 4.75 33.15
C GLN A 279 -8.77 4.33 33.13
N ALA A 280 -9.49 4.54 34.26
CA ALA A 280 -10.92 4.28 34.29
C ALA A 280 -11.71 5.26 33.39
N ASP A 281 -11.33 6.56 33.36
CA ASP A 281 -11.93 7.56 32.49
C ASP A 281 -11.69 7.22 31.01
N GLU A 282 -10.51 6.71 30.65
CA GLU A 282 -10.19 6.20 29.30
C GLU A 282 -11.10 4.99 28.93
N THR A 283 -11.26 4.02 29.84
CA THR A 283 -12.14 2.87 29.61
C THR A 283 -13.62 3.29 29.49
N ILE A 284 -14.05 4.31 30.27
CA ILE A 284 -15.38 4.93 30.12
C ILE A 284 -15.51 5.59 28.75
N ALA A 285 -14.47 6.26 28.24
CA ALA A 285 -14.50 6.83 26.90
C ALA A 285 -14.69 5.74 25.84
N GLN A 286 -13.97 4.62 25.93
CA GLN A 286 -14.17 3.46 25.06
C GLN A 286 -15.60 2.90 25.14
N LEU A 287 -16.16 2.83 26.36
CA LEU A 287 -17.57 2.44 26.57
C LEU A 287 -18.53 3.37 25.82
N ARG A 288 -18.31 4.67 25.91
CA ARG A 288 -19.12 5.68 25.22
C ARG A 288 -18.96 5.59 23.70
N VAL A 289 -17.75 5.28 23.19
CA VAL A 289 -17.53 4.99 21.76
C VAL A 289 -18.34 3.76 21.35
N GLY A 290 -18.28 2.68 22.12
CA GLY A 290 -19.01 1.45 21.82
C GLY A 290 -20.55 1.63 21.83
N SER A 291 -21.05 2.55 22.66
CA SER A 291 -22.46 2.94 22.75
C SER A 291 -22.83 4.12 21.83
N GLN A 292 -21.92 4.57 20.95
CA GLN A 292 -22.11 5.68 19.99
C GLN A 292 -22.41 7.05 20.64
N GLN A 293 -21.96 7.26 21.86
CA GLN A 293 -22.12 8.52 22.63
C GLN A 293 -20.83 9.34 22.55
N TYR A 294 -20.47 9.83 21.37
CA TYR A 294 -19.14 10.37 21.07
C TYR A 294 -18.80 11.66 21.82
N GLU A 295 -19.77 12.53 22.06
CA GLU A 295 -19.57 13.78 22.82
C GLU A 295 -19.25 13.49 24.30
N LEU A 296 -19.92 12.46 24.90
CA LEU A 296 -19.61 12.02 26.26
C LEU A 296 -18.27 11.29 26.32
N ALA A 297 -17.90 10.60 25.25
CA ALA A 297 -16.58 9.97 25.13
C ALA A 297 -15.48 11.04 25.08
N GLU A 298 -15.67 12.14 24.36
CA GLU A 298 -14.72 13.26 24.27
C GLU A 298 -14.48 13.85 25.68
N ALA A 299 -15.53 14.15 26.42
CA ALA A 299 -15.39 14.71 27.76
C ALA A 299 -14.61 13.78 28.72
N ALA A 300 -14.85 12.46 28.65
CA ALA A 300 -14.14 11.49 29.47
C ALA A 300 -12.67 11.36 29.08
N ILE A 301 -12.37 11.29 27.78
CA ILE A 301 -10.99 11.11 27.30
C ILE A 301 -10.13 12.37 27.53
N GLU A 302 -10.68 13.55 27.45
CA GLU A 302 -9.96 14.79 27.76
C GLU A 302 -9.47 14.81 29.21
N LEU A 303 -10.31 14.38 30.15
CA LEU A 303 -9.92 14.24 31.56
C LEU A 303 -8.78 13.24 31.74
N ALA A 304 -8.84 12.09 31.02
CA ALA A 304 -7.79 11.05 31.08
C ALA A 304 -6.48 11.59 30.52
N VAL A 305 -6.47 12.17 29.32
CA VAL A 305 -5.27 12.72 28.66
C VAL A 305 -4.64 13.80 29.52
N ASN A 306 -5.42 14.79 29.98
CA ASN A 306 -4.91 15.89 30.82
C ASN A 306 -4.27 15.37 32.13
N THR A 307 -4.81 14.31 32.71
CA THR A 307 -4.27 13.71 33.93
C THR A 307 -2.97 12.92 33.67
N LEU A 308 -2.90 12.24 32.53
CA LEU A 308 -1.74 11.41 32.16
C LEU A 308 -0.58 12.28 31.62
N GLU A 309 -0.85 13.45 31.09
CA GLU A 309 0.20 14.39 30.69
C GLU A 309 1.11 14.77 31.87
N GLY A 310 2.39 14.46 31.72
CA GLY A 310 3.38 14.73 32.77
C GLY A 310 3.39 13.76 33.96
N SER A 311 2.54 12.72 33.95
CA SER A 311 2.54 11.68 35.01
C SER A 311 3.72 10.72 34.91
N GLY A 312 4.38 10.62 33.73
CA GLY A 312 5.42 9.64 33.42
C GLY A 312 4.89 8.29 32.94
N GLU A 313 3.56 8.15 32.79
CA GLU A 313 2.89 6.93 32.34
C GLU A 313 2.65 6.98 30.83
N ASP A 314 3.73 7.03 30.06
CA ASP A 314 3.70 7.23 28.61
C ASP A 314 2.89 6.13 27.87
N VAL A 315 2.87 4.90 28.36
CA VAL A 315 2.05 3.81 27.76
C VAL A 315 0.56 4.14 27.88
N LEU A 316 0.09 4.51 29.07
CA LEU A 316 -1.32 4.88 29.28
C LEU A 316 -1.69 6.16 28.51
N LEU A 317 -0.78 7.11 28.43
CA LEU A 317 -0.97 8.33 27.63
C LEU A 317 -1.12 8.00 26.14
N ALA A 318 -0.32 7.09 25.61
CA ALA A 318 -0.42 6.65 24.21
C ALA A 318 -1.76 5.97 23.91
N GLU A 319 -2.25 5.13 24.83
CA GLU A 319 -3.57 4.49 24.72
C GLU A 319 -4.70 5.54 24.76
N ALA A 320 -4.66 6.47 25.73
CA ALA A 320 -5.65 7.53 25.83
C ALA A 320 -5.68 8.44 24.58
N LEU A 321 -4.51 8.83 24.05
CA LEU A 321 -4.40 9.59 22.80
C LEU A 321 -4.93 8.80 21.61
N THR A 322 -4.73 7.49 21.57
CA THR A 322 -5.26 6.62 20.50
C THR A 322 -6.79 6.60 20.54
N THR A 323 -7.38 6.46 21.74
CA THR A 323 -8.83 6.54 21.94
C THR A 323 -9.37 7.93 21.60
N GLN A 324 -8.66 9.00 21.96
CA GLN A 324 -9.04 10.38 21.61
C GLN A 324 -9.06 10.60 20.10
N GLY A 325 -8.05 10.11 19.38
CA GLY A 325 -7.98 10.17 17.93
C GLY A 325 -9.15 9.44 17.27
N LEU A 326 -9.51 8.25 17.77
CA LEU A 326 -10.67 7.50 17.30
C LEU A 326 -11.97 8.30 17.51
N ILE A 327 -12.14 8.91 18.69
CA ILE A 327 -13.32 9.74 19.00
C ILE A 327 -13.43 10.90 18.02
N PHE A 328 -12.33 11.60 17.73
CA PHE A 328 -12.34 12.70 16.77
C PHE A 328 -12.67 12.23 15.35
N CYS A 329 -12.21 11.04 14.94
CA CYS A 329 -12.65 10.43 13.68
C CYS A 329 -14.16 10.22 13.65
N ARG A 330 -14.74 9.67 14.73
CA ARG A 330 -16.18 9.40 14.86
C ARG A 330 -17.04 10.66 14.93
N LEU A 331 -16.50 11.76 15.45
CA LEU A 331 -17.09 13.09 15.42
C LEU A 331 -16.89 13.83 14.08
N ALA A 332 -16.31 13.15 13.06
CA ALA A 332 -15.95 13.74 11.77
C ALA A 332 -14.93 14.90 11.83
N ARG A 333 -14.23 15.07 12.95
CA ARG A 333 -13.17 16.08 13.16
C ARG A 333 -11.81 15.55 12.72
N ARG A 334 -11.69 15.21 11.44
CA ARG A 334 -10.51 14.57 10.88
C ARG A 334 -9.23 15.38 10.97
N GLN A 335 -9.35 16.72 10.91
CA GLN A 335 -8.21 17.63 11.04
C GLN A 335 -7.57 17.59 12.43
N ASP A 336 -8.37 17.32 13.47
CA ASP A 336 -7.90 17.17 14.84
C ASP A 336 -7.43 15.74 15.12
N ALA A 337 -8.07 14.75 14.52
CA ALA A 337 -7.79 13.33 14.74
C ALA A 337 -6.37 12.92 14.30
N LYS A 338 -5.94 13.31 13.10
CA LYS A 338 -4.65 12.93 12.54
C LYS A 338 -3.46 13.32 13.43
N PRO A 339 -3.28 14.60 13.83
CA PRO A 339 -2.16 15.00 14.69
C PRO A 339 -2.18 14.31 16.05
N ILE A 340 -3.36 13.97 16.60
CA ILE A 340 -3.48 13.23 17.87
C ILE A 340 -3.02 11.79 17.70
N LEU A 341 -3.43 11.08 16.64
CA LEU A 341 -3.00 9.71 16.38
C LEU A 341 -1.50 9.62 16.07
N GLU A 342 -0.94 10.61 15.36
CA GLU A 342 0.50 10.71 15.16
C GLU A 342 1.25 11.00 16.48
N ARG A 343 0.66 11.78 17.37
CA ARG A 343 1.20 12.01 18.71
C ARG A 343 1.16 10.71 19.52
N ALA A 344 0.04 9.97 19.50
CA ALA A 344 -0.09 8.67 20.15
C ALA A 344 1.01 7.71 19.70
N ARG A 345 1.22 7.60 18.39
CA ARG A 345 2.30 6.79 17.83
C ARG A 345 3.67 7.17 18.36
N ARG A 346 4.01 8.49 18.31
CA ARG A 346 5.32 8.98 18.81
C ARG A 346 5.52 8.72 20.29
N VAL A 347 4.48 8.85 21.11
CA VAL A 347 4.56 8.56 22.55
C VAL A 347 4.79 7.07 22.78
N ALA A 348 4.04 6.20 22.10
CA ALA A 348 4.20 4.76 22.15
C ALA A 348 5.61 4.29 21.71
N GLU A 349 6.14 4.85 20.62
CA GLU A 349 7.50 4.54 20.16
C GLU A 349 8.58 4.93 21.19
N ARG A 350 8.44 6.08 21.86
CA ARG A 350 9.40 6.53 22.88
C ARG A 350 9.48 5.59 24.08
N CYS A 351 8.36 5.00 24.49
CA CYS A 351 8.34 4.04 25.59
C CYS A 351 8.55 2.59 25.15
N GLY A 352 8.78 2.34 23.84
CA GLY A 352 9.04 1.01 23.29
C GLY A 352 7.77 0.17 23.04
N ASP A 353 6.57 0.75 23.18
CA ASP A 353 5.29 0.09 22.88
C ASP A 353 5.02 0.06 21.37
N ARG A 354 5.64 -0.92 20.68
CA ARG A 354 5.46 -1.12 19.25
C ARG A 354 4.01 -1.47 18.87
N GLU A 355 3.33 -2.22 19.73
CA GLU A 355 1.94 -2.63 19.50
C GLU A 355 1.00 -1.42 19.59
N GLY A 356 1.15 -0.56 20.60
CA GLY A 356 0.38 0.67 20.72
C GLY A 356 0.64 1.65 19.58
N ALA A 357 1.89 1.83 19.18
CA ALA A 357 2.24 2.65 18.02
C ALA A 357 1.58 2.13 16.74
N GLY A 358 1.61 0.83 16.50
CA GLY A 358 0.94 0.18 15.39
C GLY A 358 -0.58 0.36 15.42
N ARG A 359 -1.23 0.20 16.60
CA ARG A 359 -2.68 0.41 16.76
C ARG A 359 -3.12 1.83 16.38
N ALA A 360 -2.34 2.85 16.72
CA ALA A 360 -2.65 4.23 16.31
C ALA A 360 -2.64 4.40 14.78
N LEU A 361 -1.68 3.76 14.07
CA LEU A 361 -1.62 3.76 12.60
C LEU A 361 -2.78 2.97 11.97
N LEU A 362 -3.19 1.84 12.57
CA LEU A 362 -4.34 1.08 12.08
C LEU A 362 -5.61 1.93 12.11
N ILE A 363 -5.84 2.70 13.19
CA ILE A 363 -6.99 3.62 13.28
C ILE A 363 -6.91 4.71 12.19
N LEU A 364 -5.73 5.27 11.92
CA LEU A 364 -5.55 6.22 10.82
C LEU A 364 -5.99 5.62 9.49
N ILE A 365 -5.64 4.37 9.21
CA ILE A 365 -6.05 3.70 7.97
C ILE A 365 -7.54 3.39 8.00
N GLU A 366 -8.04 2.75 9.06
CA GLU A 366 -9.44 2.31 9.17
C GLU A 366 -10.44 3.47 9.04
N GLU A 367 -10.13 4.63 9.64
CA GLU A 367 -11.05 5.76 9.73
C GLU A 367 -10.79 6.86 8.68
N MET A 368 -9.61 6.90 8.08
CA MET A 368 -9.20 8.02 7.22
C MET A 368 -8.64 7.61 5.86
N CYS A 369 -8.59 6.33 5.52
CA CYS A 369 -7.97 5.81 4.30
C CYS A 369 -8.40 6.56 3.03
N GLU A 370 -9.68 6.85 2.86
CA GLU A 370 -10.20 7.54 1.67
C GLU A 370 -9.86 9.04 1.60
N HIS A 371 -9.43 9.62 2.72
CA HIS A 371 -9.14 11.05 2.86
C HIS A 371 -7.64 11.38 2.86
N LEU A 372 -6.80 10.35 2.88
CA LEU A 372 -5.34 10.49 2.84
C LEU A 372 -4.83 10.45 1.39
N PRO A 373 -3.80 11.23 1.05
CA PRO A 373 -3.09 11.10 -0.22
C PRO A 373 -2.51 9.70 -0.42
N ASP A 374 -2.39 9.23 -1.66
CA ASP A 374 -1.91 7.89 -1.98
C ASP A 374 -0.52 7.58 -1.41
N ASP A 375 0.39 8.52 -1.50
CA ASP A 375 1.77 8.35 -1.00
C ASP A 375 1.77 8.22 0.51
N GLU A 376 0.99 9.04 1.20
CA GLU A 376 0.85 9.02 2.66
C GLU A 376 0.18 7.72 3.15
N ARG A 377 -0.87 7.23 2.45
CA ARG A 377 -1.50 5.94 2.76
C ARG A 377 -0.50 4.79 2.71
N ARG A 378 0.32 4.75 1.66
CA ARG A 378 1.34 3.72 1.49
C ARG A 378 2.41 3.80 2.57
N GLU A 379 2.83 5.00 2.93
CA GLU A 379 3.82 5.22 3.99
C GLU A 379 3.29 4.75 5.35
N ILE A 380 2.07 5.17 5.73
CA ILE A 380 1.42 4.75 6.98
C ILE A 380 1.24 3.22 7.01
N GLY A 381 0.81 2.61 5.90
CA GLY A 381 0.68 1.16 5.79
C GLY A 381 2.00 0.41 5.95
N ALA A 382 3.08 0.91 5.35
CA ALA A 382 4.42 0.35 5.50
C ALA A 382 4.92 0.45 6.95
N GLN A 383 4.73 1.60 7.61
CA GLN A 383 5.08 1.80 9.02
C GLN A 383 4.28 0.87 9.95
N ALA A 384 2.96 0.75 9.74
CA ALA A 384 2.12 -0.16 10.51
C ALA A 384 2.58 -1.62 10.36
N ASN A 385 2.89 -2.04 9.13
CA ASN A 385 3.41 -3.38 8.86
C ASN A 385 4.76 -3.62 9.56
N GLN A 386 5.68 -2.66 9.53
CA GLN A 386 6.98 -2.75 10.19
C GLN A 386 6.84 -2.88 11.73
N LEU A 387 5.92 -2.14 12.33
CA LEU A 387 5.70 -2.16 13.78
C LEU A 387 5.03 -3.46 14.23
N LEU A 388 4.04 -3.95 13.48
CA LEU A 388 3.17 -5.06 13.83
C LEU A 388 3.55 -6.40 13.19
N ALA A 389 4.62 -6.48 12.38
CA ALA A 389 5.06 -7.70 11.69
C ALA A 389 5.24 -8.90 12.65
N ASN A 390 5.65 -8.64 13.88
CA ASN A 390 5.88 -9.64 14.91
C ASN A 390 4.80 -9.65 16.00
N SER A 391 3.66 -9.01 15.80
CA SER A 391 2.57 -9.02 16.78
C SER A 391 2.11 -10.44 17.08
N GLN A 392 2.02 -10.76 18.36
CA GLN A 392 1.52 -12.06 18.82
C GLN A 392 -0.01 -12.09 18.89
N GLN A 393 -0.68 -10.94 18.75
CA GLN A 393 -2.14 -10.80 18.83
C GLN A 393 -2.80 -11.11 17.50
N PRO A 394 -3.61 -12.20 17.39
CA PRO A 394 -4.29 -12.55 16.14
C PRO A 394 -5.23 -11.45 15.62
N ALA A 395 -5.93 -10.77 16.54
CA ALA A 395 -6.84 -9.67 16.22
C ALA A 395 -6.10 -8.49 15.57
N THR A 396 -4.91 -8.12 16.09
CA THR A 396 -4.09 -7.05 15.52
C THR A 396 -3.58 -7.43 14.13
N ARG A 397 -3.14 -8.67 13.95
CA ARG A 397 -2.70 -9.17 12.63
C ARG A 397 -3.82 -9.17 11.60
N GLU A 398 -5.03 -9.55 12.01
CA GLU A 398 -6.20 -9.52 11.14
C GLU A 398 -6.61 -8.07 10.77
N ARG A 399 -6.55 -7.15 11.72
CA ARG A 399 -6.77 -5.71 11.44
C ARG A 399 -5.73 -5.18 10.46
N LEU A 400 -4.44 -5.51 10.67
CA LEU A 400 -3.36 -5.11 9.76
C LEU A 400 -3.61 -5.63 8.34
N ARG A 401 -3.99 -6.92 8.19
CA ARG A 401 -4.31 -7.50 6.89
C ARG A 401 -5.43 -6.72 6.19
N LYS A 402 -6.53 -6.44 6.91
CA LYS A 402 -7.64 -5.64 6.39
C LYS A 402 -7.22 -4.23 5.99
N CYS A 403 -6.38 -3.57 6.80
CA CYS A 403 -5.85 -2.25 6.45
C CYS A 403 -5.01 -2.26 5.17
N VAL A 404 -4.19 -3.30 4.96
CA VAL A 404 -3.42 -3.47 3.72
C VAL A 404 -4.35 -3.65 2.52
N GLU A 405 -5.40 -4.46 2.65
CA GLU A 405 -6.42 -4.63 1.61
C GLU A 405 -7.15 -3.31 1.31
N MET A 406 -7.56 -2.57 2.33
CA MET A 406 -8.21 -1.25 2.18
C MET A 406 -7.32 -0.26 1.42
N ILE A 407 -6.01 -0.22 1.70
CA ILE A 407 -5.07 0.65 0.98
C ILE A 407 -4.98 0.25 -0.50
N ALA A 408 -4.88 -1.05 -0.80
CA ALA A 408 -4.81 -1.56 -2.16
C ALA A 408 -6.10 -1.25 -2.96
N GLU A 409 -7.27 -1.46 -2.36
CA GLU A 409 -8.56 -1.13 -2.96
C GLU A 409 -8.75 0.36 -3.19
N ALA A 410 -8.34 1.20 -2.22
CA ALA A 410 -8.43 2.66 -2.36
C ALA A 410 -7.52 3.16 -3.48
N HIS A 411 -6.32 2.60 -3.62
CA HIS A 411 -5.39 2.92 -4.70
C HIS A 411 -5.98 2.54 -6.07
N SER A 412 -6.50 1.32 -6.21
CA SER A 412 -7.13 0.85 -7.46
C SER A 412 -8.33 1.71 -7.86
N ARG A 413 -9.19 2.10 -6.89
CA ARG A 413 -10.32 3.01 -7.15
C ARG A 413 -9.88 4.38 -7.63
N HIS A 414 -8.82 4.93 -7.03
CA HIS A 414 -8.29 6.25 -7.40
C HIS A 414 -7.65 6.24 -8.78
N GLU A 415 -6.93 5.17 -9.14
CA GLU A 415 -6.39 4.99 -10.50
C GLU A 415 -7.51 4.89 -11.53
N ALA A 416 -8.53 4.06 -11.29
CA ALA A 416 -9.68 3.92 -12.19
C ALA A 416 -10.44 5.25 -12.37
N GLN A 417 -10.63 6.02 -11.30
CA GLN A 417 -11.27 7.33 -11.37
C GLN A 417 -10.43 8.32 -12.19
N ARG A 418 -9.13 8.33 -11.99
CA ARG A 418 -8.20 9.18 -12.76
C ARG A 418 -8.20 8.85 -14.25
N GLU A 419 -8.24 7.55 -14.57
CA GLU A 419 -8.38 7.11 -15.97
C GLU A 419 -9.71 7.57 -16.59
N GLN A 420 -10.82 7.47 -15.83
CA GLN A 420 -12.12 7.95 -16.29
C GLN A 420 -12.13 9.48 -16.52
N GLU A 421 -11.51 10.26 -15.63
CA GLU A 421 -11.39 11.70 -15.77
C GLU A 421 -10.59 12.08 -17.02
N ILE A 422 -9.45 11.41 -17.25
CA ILE A 422 -8.64 11.61 -18.46
C ILE A 422 -9.44 11.25 -19.72
N HIS A 423 -10.20 10.16 -19.67
CA HIS A 423 -11.05 9.74 -20.78
C HIS A 423 -12.15 10.76 -21.06
N ALA A 424 -12.83 11.25 -20.04
CA ALA A 424 -13.88 12.27 -20.16
C ALA A 424 -13.34 13.57 -20.75
N GLN A 425 -12.16 14.01 -20.33
CA GLN A 425 -11.47 15.19 -20.90
C GLN A 425 -11.13 15.00 -22.37
N LYS A 426 -10.64 13.80 -22.76
CA LYS A 426 -10.38 13.48 -24.17
C LYS A 426 -11.65 13.48 -25.01
N MET A 427 -12.76 12.95 -24.49
CA MET A 427 -14.05 12.93 -25.17
C MET A 427 -14.65 14.33 -25.31
N ALA A 428 -14.51 15.18 -24.32
CA ALA A 428 -14.92 16.58 -24.39
C ALA A 428 -14.14 17.33 -25.46
N ALA A 429 -12.81 17.16 -25.48
CA ALA A 429 -11.95 17.73 -26.51
C ALA A 429 -12.29 17.23 -27.93
N LEU A 430 -12.63 15.94 -28.08
CA LEU A 430 -13.09 15.35 -29.36
C LEU A 430 -14.43 15.93 -29.79
N GLY A 431 -15.35 16.21 -28.85
CA GLY A 431 -16.65 16.83 -29.11
C GLY A 431 -16.52 18.25 -29.71
N GLU A 432 -15.64 19.08 -29.13
CA GLU A 432 -15.36 20.43 -29.65
C GLU A 432 -14.75 20.40 -31.07
N LEU A 433 -14.01 19.34 -31.38
CA LEU A 433 -13.32 19.18 -32.67
C LEU A 433 -14.16 18.57 -33.75
N SER A 434 -15.29 17.92 -33.41
CA SER A 434 -16.14 17.23 -34.41
C SER A 434 -16.52 18.15 -35.60
N PHE A 435 -16.68 19.43 -35.35
CA PHE A 435 -16.99 20.41 -36.40
C PHE A 435 -15.79 20.68 -37.34
N GLY A 436 -14.58 20.87 -36.79
CA GLY A 436 -13.37 21.09 -37.57
C GLY A 436 -12.95 19.88 -38.43
N VAL A 437 -13.14 18.69 -37.86
CA VAL A 437 -12.88 17.40 -38.52
C VAL A 437 -13.84 17.18 -39.68
N ALA A 438 -15.15 17.32 -39.44
CA ALA A 438 -16.16 17.18 -40.48
C ALA A 438 -15.93 18.18 -41.62
N HIS A 439 -15.53 19.41 -41.31
CA HIS A 439 -15.19 20.41 -42.29
C HIS A 439 -13.96 20.00 -43.17
N ASN A 440 -12.90 19.49 -42.56
CA ASN A 440 -11.70 19.07 -43.28
C ASN A 440 -11.94 17.84 -44.16
N VAL A 441 -12.66 16.84 -43.63
CA VAL A 441 -13.06 15.65 -44.41
C VAL A 441 -13.93 16.06 -45.61
N ASN A 442 -14.94 16.93 -45.41
CA ASN A 442 -15.79 17.43 -46.47
C ASN A 442 -15.01 18.22 -47.53
N ASN A 443 -13.98 19.00 -47.12
CA ASN A 443 -13.12 19.71 -48.04
C ASN A 443 -12.32 18.75 -48.94
N THR A 444 -11.79 17.69 -48.36
CA THR A 444 -11.06 16.64 -49.07
C THR A 444 -11.97 15.92 -50.05
N LEU A 445 -13.16 15.50 -49.61
CA LEU A 445 -14.17 14.86 -50.47
C LEU A 445 -14.62 15.79 -51.61
N THR A 446 -14.80 17.09 -51.33
CA THR A 446 -15.14 18.09 -52.35
C THR A 446 -14.03 18.23 -53.39
N GLY A 447 -12.77 18.21 -52.95
CA GLY A 447 -11.59 18.26 -53.82
C GLY A 447 -11.52 17.04 -54.75
N ILE A 448 -11.74 15.84 -54.23
CA ILE A 448 -11.77 14.58 -54.97
C ILE A 448 -12.90 14.59 -55.97
N LEU A 449 -14.13 14.87 -55.55
CA LEU A 449 -15.33 14.86 -56.39
C LEU A 449 -15.25 15.90 -57.51
N GLY A 450 -14.84 17.14 -57.13
CA GLY A 450 -14.71 18.22 -58.12
C GLY A 450 -13.68 17.90 -59.23
N ARG A 451 -12.55 17.27 -58.86
CA ARG A 451 -11.54 16.87 -59.82
C ARG A 451 -12.00 15.69 -60.69
N ALA A 452 -12.65 14.68 -60.10
CA ALA A 452 -13.24 13.58 -60.86
C ALA A 452 -14.25 14.09 -61.88
N GLN A 453 -15.14 15.02 -61.52
CA GLN A 453 -16.09 15.65 -62.43
C GLN A 453 -15.44 16.47 -63.55
N LEU A 454 -14.33 17.17 -63.25
CA LEU A 454 -13.57 17.92 -64.25
C LEU A 454 -12.89 17.00 -65.24
N ILE A 455 -12.35 15.85 -64.79
CA ILE A 455 -11.76 14.82 -65.66
C ILE A 455 -12.83 14.25 -66.63
N LEU A 456 -14.01 13.89 -66.12
CA LEU A 456 -15.12 13.37 -66.89
C LEU A 456 -15.60 14.36 -67.94
N ARG A 457 -15.51 15.67 -67.70
CA ARG A 457 -15.88 16.71 -68.68
C ARG A 457 -14.82 17.00 -69.70
N ASN A 458 -13.56 16.75 -69.41
CA ASN A 458 -12.42 17.13 -70.30
C ASN A 458 -11.60 15.88 -70.69
N SER A 459 -12.25 14.84 -71.19
CA SER A 459 -11.65 13.51 -71.40
C SER A 459 -10.75 13.40 -72.65
N ASN A 460 -10.38 14.51 -73.34
CA ASN A 460 -9.57 14.48 -74.58
C ASN A 460 -8.08 14.82 -74.36
N ASP A 461 -7.62 15.09 -73.14
CA ASP A 461 -6.23 15.48 -72.83
C ASP A 461 -5.63 14.52 -71.79
N GLU A 462 -4.86 13.52 -72.22
CA GLU A 462 -4.30 12.47 -71.38
C GLU A 462 -3.38 13.03 -70.27
N GLY A 463 -2.68 14.14 -70.59
CA GLY A 463 -1.82 14.78 -69.53
C GLY A 463 -2.62 15.44 -68.46
N LYS A 464 -3.76 16.05 -68.76
CA LYS A 464 -4.66 16.65 -67.75
C LYS A 464 -5.42 15.58 -66.98
N ILE A 465 -5.76 14.46 -67.56
CA ILE A 465 -6.37 13.31 -66.93
C ILE A 465 -5.40 12.76 -65.85
N LYS A 466 -4.17 12.48 -66.27
CA LYS A 466 -3.15 11.94 -65.38
C LYS A 466 -2.85 12.88 -64.19
N ALA A 467 -2.63 14.17 -64.46
CA ALA A 467 -2.41 15.16 -63.39
C ALA A 467 -3.61 15.30 -62.43
N GLY A 468 -4.83 15.18 -62.99
CA GLY A 468 -6.07 15.24 -62.19
C GLY A 468 -6.24 14.01 -61.31
N LEU A 469 -5.91 12.80 -61.78
CA LEU A 469 -5.93 11.56 -61.00
C LEU A 469 -4.87 11.57 -59.92
N GLU A 470 -3.64 12.02 -60.20
CA GLU A 470 -2.58 12.17 -59.21
C GLU A 470 -2.99 13.06 -58.03
N LEU A 471 -3.71 14.16 -58.32
CA LEU A 471 -4.23 15.07 -57.32
C LEU A 471 -5.41 14.45 -56.52
N ILE A 472 -6.25 13.59 -57.14
CA ILE A 472 -7.30 12.83 -56.44
C ILE A 472 -6.66 11.86 -55.47
N ILE A 473 -5.68 11.09 -55.90
CA ILE A 473 -4.93 10.12 -55.06
C ILE A 473 -4.34 10.86 -53.86
N LYS A 474 -3.61 11.96 -54.08
CA LYS A 474 -3.00 12.73 -53.02
C LYS A 474 -4.03 13.26 -52.02
N SER A 475 -5.18 13.75 -52.50
CA SER A 475 -6.25 14.24 -51.62
C SER A 475 -6.86 13.12 -50.77
N ALA A 476 -7.03 11.93 -51.34
CA ALA A 476 -7.54 10.77 -50.62
C ALA A 476 -6.57 10.31 -49.52
N GLU A 477 -5.26 10.28 -49.81
CA GLU A 477 -4.21 9.96 -48.83
C GLU A 477 -4.16 10.96 -47.68
N ASP A 478 -4.24 12.26 -47.98
CA ASP A 478 -4.28 13.34 -46.98
C ASP A 478 -5.51 13.21 -46.08
N GLY A 479 -6.68 12.88 -46.63
CA GLY A 479 -7.91 12.62 -45.90
C GLY A 479 -7.83 11.39 -44.96
N ALA A 480 -7.29 10.30 -45.49
CA ALA A 480 -7.07 9.08 -44.69
C ALA A 480 -6.09 9.32 -43.53
N HIS A 481 -5.07 10.17 -43.74
CA HIS A 481 -4.14 10.53 -42.66
C HIS A 481 -4.80 11.35 -41.57
N ILE A 482 -5.72 12.26 -41.90
CA ILE A 482 -6.50 13.02 -40.91
C ILE A 482 -7.38 12.09 -40.08
N ILE A 483 -8.10 11.17 -40.71
CA ILE A 483 -8.98 10.21 -40.02
C ILE A 483 -8.19 9.30 -39.08
N ARG A 484 -7.06 8.76 -39.52
CA ARG A 484 -6.18 7.93 -38.66
C ARG A 484 -5.74 8.68 -37.42
N ARG A 485 -5.28 9.92 -37.51
CA ARG A 485 -4.86 10.74 -36.34
C ARG A 485 -5.98 10.96 -35.35
N ILE A 486 -7.22 11.07 -35.78
CA ILE A 486 -8.38 11.24 -34.92
C ILE A 486 -8.71 9.94 -34.19
N GLN A 487 -8.67 8.83 -34.92
CA GLN A 487 -8.86 7.51 -34.36
C GLN A 487 -7.80 7.17 -33.30
N ASP A 488 -6.53 7.50 -33.53
CA ASP A 488 -5.44 7.31 -32.60
C ASP A 488 -5.59 8.15 -31.32
N PHE A 489 -6.10 9.39 -31.44
CA PHE A 489 -6.40 10.25 -30.30
C PHE A 489 -7.59 9.75 -29.45
N ALA A 490 -8.65 9.22 -30.11
CA ALA A 490 -9.86 8.73 -29.45
C ALA A 490 -9.68 7.37 -28.74
N ARG A 491 -8.65 6.62 -29.12
CA ARG A 491 -8.47 5.23 -28.67
C ARG A 491 -7.84 5.13 -27.29
N GLN A 492 -8.48 4.35 -26.37
CA GLN A 492 -7.79 3.75 -25.24
C GLN A 492 -6.91 2.62 -25.77
N ARG A 493 -5.60 2.81 -25.84
CA ARG A 493 -4.69 1.68 -26.02
C ARG A 493 -4.60 0.94 -24.68
N PRO A 494 -4.89 -0.37 -24.60
CA PRO A 494 -4.56 -1.14 -23.43
C PRO A 494 -3.05 -1.01 -23.18
N SER A 495 -2.65 -0.78 -21.94
CA SER A 495 -1.26 -0.70 -21.50
C SER A 495 -0.50 -1.93 -22.04
N ARG A 496 0.36 -1.74 -23.04
CA ARG A 496 1.35 -2.76 -23.40
C ARG A 496 2.39 -2.82 -22.28
N GLU A 497 2.87 -4.02 -21.99
CA GLU A 497 4.03 -4.18 -21.13
C GLU A 497 5.23 -3.44 -21.77
N PHE A 498 5.82 -2.52 -21.02
CA PHE A 498 6.99 -1.79 -21.47
C PHE A 498 8.16 -2.75 -21.66
N GLU A 499 8.77 -2.70 -22.83
CA GLU A 499 9.95 -3.50 -23.17
C GLU A 499 11.26 -2.68 -23.09
N THR A 500 12.38 -3.37 -23.06
CA THR A 500 13.71 -2.73 -23.04
C THR A 500 14.14 -2.40 -24.45
N ILE A 501 14.30 -1.10 -24.75
CA ILE A 501 14.55 -0.57 -26.09
C ILE A 501 15.94 0.03 -26.15
N ALA A 502 16.72 -0.33 -27.17
CA ALA A 502 17.98 0.33 -27.48
C ALA A 502 17.70 1.68 -28.17
N ILE A 503 18.21 2.76 -27.58
CA ILE A 503 17.99 4.13 -28.13
C ILE A 503 18.62 4.28 -29.52
N ALA A 504 19.75 3.63 -29.77
CA ALA A 504 20.43 3.66 -31.06
C ALA A 504 19.54 3.12 -32.22
N ASP A 505 18.87 2.00 -31.98
CA ASP A 505 17.99 1.37 -32.97
C ASP A 505 16.75 2.23 -33.21
N LEU A 506 16.16 2.76 -32.13
CA LEU A 506 14.99 3.65 -32.19
C LEU A 506 15.26 4.91 -33.04
N LEU A 507 16.42 5.53 -32.88
CA LEU A 507 16.83 6.73 -33.61
C LEU A 507 17.11 6.42 -35.09
N LYS A 508 17.74 5.27 -35.37
CA LYS A 508 17.99 4.81 -36.71
C LYS A 508 16.70 4.55 -37.48
N ASP A 509 15.77 3.82 -36.88
CA ASP A 509 14.44 3.54 -37.42
C ASP A 509 13.68 4.83 -37.74
N ALA A 510 13.66 5.80 -36.82
CA ALA A 510 12.98 7.08 -37.02
C ALA A 510 13.60 7.88 -38.21
N GLY A 511 14.93 7.84 -38.33
CA GLY A 511 15.65 8.45 -39.41
C GLY A 511 15.33 7.81 -40.78
N GLU A 512 15.30 6.47 -40.84
CA GLU A 512 14.96 5.72 -42.07
C GLU A 512 13.51 5.92 -42.47
N MET A 513 12.56 5.91 -41.55
CA MET A 513 11.14 6.15 -41.83
C MET A 513 10.86 7.55 -42.39
N THR A 514 11.63 8.55 -41.96
CA THR A 514 11.45 9.94 -42.43
C THR A 514 12.24 10.30 -43.68
N ARG A 515 13.14 9.40 -44.10
CA ARG A 515 14.05 9.58 -45.22
C ARG A 515 13.40 10.04 -46.55
N PRO A 516 12.27 9.47 -47.02
CA PRO A 516 11.63 9.88 -48.26
C PRO A 516 11.24 11.36 -48.26
N ARG A 517 10.92 11.94 -47.08
CA ARG A 517 10.41 13.30 -47.00
C ARG A 517 11.50 14.37 -46.99
N TRP A 518 12.72 14.06 -46.58
CA TRP A 518 13.84 15.00 -46.58
C TRP A 518 14.85 14.74 -47.70
N GLU A 519 14.91 13.52 -48.25
CA GLU A 519 15.82 13.16 -49.35
C GLU A 519 15.27 13.58 -50.75
N SER A 520 13.94 13.57 -50.94
CA SER A 520 13.27 13.85 -52.24
C SER A 520 13.09 15.34 -52.59
N ARG A 521 13.70 16.27 -51.85
CA ARG A 521 13.58 17.71 -52.09
C ARG A 521 14.48 18.18 -53.24
N SER A 522 14.09 19.28 -53.89
CA SER A 522 14.83 19.89 -55.01
C SER A 522 16.26 20.29 -54.61
N GLU A 523 17.17 20.42 -55.55
CA GLU A 523 18.58 20.83 -55.30
C GLU A 523 18.71 22.14 -54.49
N PHE A 524 17.74 23.01 -54.52
CA PHE A 524 17.70 24.30 -53.80
C PHE A 524 17.17 24.22 -52.37
N ALA A 525 16.66 23.08 -51.93
CA ALA A 525 16.02 22.89 -50.61
C ALA A 525 16.51 21.60 -49.92
N GLN A 526 17.76 21.21 -50.15
CA GLN A 526 18.34 19.98 -49.53
C GLN A 526 18.41 20.10 -48.00
N ILE A 527 17.96 19.03 -47.34
CA ILE A 527 18.11 18.86 -45.89
C ILE A 527 19.23 17.85 -45.63
N ARG A 528 20.22 18.26 -44.84
CA ARG A 528 21.27 17.37 -44.35
C ARG A 528 20.77 16.69 -43.06
N PHE A 529 20.75 15.37 -43.06
CA PHE A 529 20.42 14.60 -41.85
C PHE A 529 21.67 14.02 -41.23
N ALA A 530 21.93 14.37 -39.94
CA ALA A 530 23.10 13.92 -39.16
C ALA A 530 22.65 13.16 -37.92
N LEU A 531 23.07 11.90 -37.81
CA LEU A 531 22.79 11.04 -36.64
C LEU A 531 24.11 10.79 -35.89
N HIS A 532 24.21 11.23 -34.63
CA HIS A 532 25.34 11.03 -33.77
C HIS A 532 24.87 10.37 -32.47
N VAL A 533 25.06 9.07 -32.37
CA VAL A 533 24.67 8.26 -31.20
C VAL A 533 25.94 7.84 -30.48
N ASP A 534 26.28 8.55 -29.41
CA ASP A 534 27.49 8.32 -28.61
C ASP A 534 27.26 7.41 -27.39
N CYS A 535 26.04 6.81 -27.24
CA CYS A 535 25.70 5.99 -26.09
C CYS A 535 25.03 4.67 -26.48
N GLN A 536 25.26 3.63 -25.67
CA GLN A 536 24.53 2.35 -25.71
C GLN A 536 23.48 2.31 -24.59
N ALA A 537 22.64 3.33 -24.52
CA ALA A 537 21.61 3.44 -23.49
C ALA A 537 20.35 2.67 -23.89
N TYR A 538 19.73 2.07 -22.87
CA TYR A 538 18.44 1.38 -22.98
C TYR A 538 17.40 2.09 -22.13
N VAL A 539 16.16 2.11 -22.59
CA VAL A 539 15.00 2.65 -21.86
C VAL A 539 13.90 1.61 -21.81
N LYS A 540 13.04 1.71 -20.80
CA LYS A 540 11.84 0.87 -20.71
C LYS A 540 10.65 1.64 -21.31
N GLY A 541 9.99 1.07 -22.32
CA GLY A 541 8.88 1.77 -22.98
C GLY A 541 8.21 0.97 -24.10
N ASP A 542 7.23 1.62 -24.77
CA ASP A 542 6.64 1.13 -26.00
C ASP A 542 7.44 1.69 -27.20
N PRO A 543 8.10 0.83 -28.01
CA PRO A 543 8.92 1.27 -29.14
C PRO A 543 8.12 1.98 -30.24
N VAL A 544 6.85 1.67 -30.40
CA VAL A 544 5.98 2.30 -31.37
C VAL A 544 5.69 3.74 -30.97
N GLU A 545 5.34 3.96 -29.69
CA GLU A 545 5.05 5.28 -29.14
C GLU A 545 6.28 6.19 -29.15
N LEU A 546 7.42 5.68 -28.69
CA LEU A 546 8.66 6.47 -28.68
C LEU A 546 9.16 6.80 -30.09
N ARG A 547 8.96 5.89 -31.06
CA ARG A 547 9.26 6.15 -32.47
C ARG A 547 8.34 7.22 -33.06
N GLU A 548 7.04 7.20 -32.72
CA GLU A 548 6.06 8.22 -33.13
C GLU A 548 6.48 9.60 -32.64
N VAL A 549 6.94 9.74 -31.41
CA VAL A 549 7.48 11.01 -30.88
C VAL A 549 8.62 11.52 -31.73
N LEU A 550 9.60 10.66 -32.03
CA LEU A 550 10.78 11.06 -32.83
C LEU A 550 10.42 11.45 -34.25
N VAL A 551 9.58 10.66 -34.91
CA VAL A 551 9.09 10.93 -36.28
C VAL A 551 8.35 12.25 -36.34
N ASN A 552 7.48 12.53 -35.35
CA ASN A 552 6.77 13.80 -35.27
C ASN A 552 7.70 15.00 -35.10
N MET A 553 8.74 14.88 -34.29
CA MET A 553 9.75 15.96 -34.13
C MET A 553 10.58 16.17 -35.40
N ILE A 554 10.97 15.09 -36.07
CA ILE A 554 11.69 15.19 -37.36
C ILE A 554 10.82 15.85 -38.42
N TYR A 555 9.53 15.50 -38.51
CA TYR A 555 8.61 16.16 -39.44
C TYR A 555 8.42 17.65 -39.14
N ASN A 556 8.33 18.02 -37.85
CA ASN A 556 8.25 19.44 -37.48
C ASN A 556 9.53 20.20 -37.85
N ALA A 557 10.71 19.57 -37.71
CA ALA A 557 11.99 20.12 -38.17
C ALA A 557 12.04 20.31 -39.69
N ILE A 558 11.58 19.31 -40.47
CA ILE A 558 11.49 19.40 -41.94
C ILE A 558 10.59 20.56 -42.37
N ASP A 559 9.44 20.71 -41.72
CA ASP A 559 8.47 21.74 -42.04
C ASP A 559 8.96 23.15 -41.68
N ALA A 560 9.83 23.27 -40.63
CA ALA A 560 10.47 24.52 -40.23
C ALA A 560 11.58 25.00 -41.19
N MET A 561 12.00 24.15 -42.16
CA MET A 561 13.11 24.38 -43.09
C MET A 561 12.67 24.34 -44.56
N PRO A 562 11.78 25.23 -44.99
CA PRO A 562 11.27 25.24 -46.39
C PRO A 562 12.40 25.43 -47.43
N TYR A 563 13.49 26.10 -47.07
CA TYR A 563 14.63 26.38 -47.97
C TYR A 563 15.84 25.46 -47.78
N GLY A 564 15.66 24.34 -47.03
CA GLY A 564 16.74 23.44 -46.67
C GLY A 564 17.39 23.79 -45.33
N GLY A 565 18.32 22.97 -44.92
CA GLY A 565 19.01 23.13 -43.60
C GLY A 565 19.63 21.83 -43.12
N GLU A 566 19.80 21.73 -41.78
CA GLU A 566 20.35 20.54 -41.15
C GLU A 566 19.43 20.07 -40.00
N ILE A 567 19.15 18.76 -39.99
CA ILE A 567 18.55 18.07 -38.85
C ILE A 567 19.64 17.26 -38.20
N ARG A 568 19.79 17.42 -36.85
CA ARG A 568 20.81 16.69 -36.09
C ARG A 568 20.15 15.97 -34.95
N LEU A 569 20.33 14.63 -34.89
CA LEU A 569 19.93 13.82 -33.75
C LEU A 569 21.19 13.46 -32.95
N THR A 570 21.18 13.78 -31.66
CA THR A 570 22.30 13.46 -30.76
C THR A 570 21.77 12.84 -29.46
N THR A 571 22.61 12.08 -28.78
CA THR A 571 22.30 11.50 -27.48
C THR A 571 23.30 11.97 -26.45
N GLN A 572 22.83 12.21 -25.22
CA GLN A 572 23.64 12.48 -24.04
C GLN A 572 23.22 11.53 -22.92
N GLU A 573 24.16 10.95 -22.24
CA GLU A 573 23.91 9.98 -21.19
C GLU A 573 24.36 10.52 -19.82
N SER A 574 23.51 10.33 -18.80
CA SER A 574 23.83 10.52 -17.38
C SER A 574 23.72 9.19 -16.63
N ARG A 575 23.98 9.19 -15.32
CA ARG A 575 23.90 7.96 -14.51
C ARG A 575 22.50 7.32 -14.52
N GLU A 576 21.46 8.14 -14.54
CA GLU A 576 20.07 7.69 -14.37
C GLU A 576 19.19 7.96 -15.58
N ARG A 577 19.61 8.82 -16.49
CA ARG A 577 18.78 9.26 -17.63
C ARG A 577 19.58 9.33 -18.92
N VAL A 578 18.86 9.12 -20.04
CA VAL A 578 19.36 9.41 -21.37
C VAL A 578 18.58 10.59 -21.93
N VAL A 579 19.26 11.53 -22.58
CA VAL A 579 18.68 12.69 -23.24
C VAL A 579 18.88 12.55 -24.74
N ILE A 580 17.78 12.55 -25.48
CA ILE A 580 17.75 12.57 -26.94
C ILE A 580 17.51 14.01 -27.36
N CYS A 581 18.39 14.56 -28.21
CA CYS A 581 18.23 15.90 -28.76
C CYS A 581 17.89 15.81 -30.24
N VAL A 582 16.79 16.44 -30.66
CA VAL A 582 16.40 16.63 -32.07
C VAL A 582 16.53 18.12 -32.37
N SER A 583 17.55 18.49 -33.19
CA SER A 583 17.89 19.88 -33.49
C SER A 583 17.67 20.17 -34.98
N ASP A 584 17.11 21.33 -35.30
CA ASP A 584 16.99 21.84 -36.65
C ASP A 584 17.57 23.25 -36.76
N THR A 585 17.91 23.66 -37.98
CA THR A 585 18.37 25.01 -38.32
C THR A 585 17.28 25.86 -38.97
N GLY A 586 16.03 25.59 -38.64
CA GLY A 586 14.84 26.21 -39.26
C GLY A 586 14.51 27.59 -38.70
N SER A 587 13.25 28.00 -38.89
CA SER A 587 12.73 29.33 -38.56
C SER A 587 12.73 29.64 -37.07
N GLY A 588 12.80 28.64 -36.20
CA GLY A 588 12.68 28.78 -34.76
C GLY A 588 11.31 29.27 -34.27
N MET A 589 11.18 29.57 -32.99
CA MET A 589 9.92 29.97 -32.34
C MET A 589 10.09 31.19 -31.45
N THR A 590 9.03 32.05 -31.42
CA THR A 590 8.94 33.17 -30.47
C THR A 590 8.62 32.66 -29.04
N PRO A 591 8.88 33.48 -27.99
CA PRO A 591 8.54 33.08 -26.61
C PRO A 591 7.06 32.73 -26.40
N GLU A 592 6.15 33.43 -27.10
CA GLU A 592 4.70 33.19 -27.02
C GLU A 592 4.33 31.83 -27.61
N VAL A 593 4.99 31.45 -28.72
CA VAL A 593 4.82 30.12 -29.33
C VAL A 593 5.36 29.02 -28.43
N LYS A 594 6.53 29.25 -27.82
CA LYS A 594 7.14 28.28 -26.88
C LYS A 594 6.25 28.00 -25.65
N GLN A 595 5.53 28.98 -25.14
CA GLN A 595 4.64 28.78 -24.00
C GLN A 595 3.43 27.89 -24.32
N ARG A 596 3.00 27.87 -25.57
CA ARG A 596 1.76 27.21 -26.03
C ARG A 596 1.99 26.00 -26.92
N LEU A 597 3.25 25.65 -27.18
CA LEU A 597 3.58 24.63 -28.20
C LEU A 597 3.07 23.22 -27.87
N PHE A 598 2.80 22.95 -26.59
CA PHE A 598 2.21 21.70 -26.12
C PHE A 598 0.70 21.80 -25.88
N ASP A 599 0.10 22.98 -26.05
CA ASP A 599 -1.34 23.11 -25.97
C ASP A 599 -1.99 22.33 -27.11
N PRO A 600 -2.98 21.48 -26.84
CA PRO A 600 -3.71 20.77 -27.89
C PRO A 600 -4.27 21.79 -28.91
N PHE A 601 -4.12 21.48 -30.20
CA PHE A 601 -4.60 22.27 -31.35
C PHE A 601 -3.88 23.59 -31.61
N PHE A 602 -2.90 23.94 -30.81
CA PHE A 602 -2.09 25.12 -31.10
C PHE A 602 -1.17 24.85 -32.28
N THR A 603 -1.28 25.66 -33.34
CA THR A 603 -0.45 25.56 -34.52
C THR A 603 -0.13 26.91 -35.11
N THR A 604 1.09 27.10 -35.58
CA THR A 604 1.52 28.26 -36.36
C THR A 604 1.42 28.03 -37.88
N LYS A 605 1.09 26.80 -38.31
CA LYS A 605 1.02 26.38 -39.72
C LYS A 605 -0.34 26.63 -40.38
N GLY A 606 -1.22 27.38 -39.73
CA GLY A 606 -2.56 27.70 -40.22
C GLY A 606 -3.39 26.44 -40.55
N LYS A 607 -4.06 26.40 -41.73
CA LYS A 607 -4.91 25.27 -42.13
C LYS A 607 -4.15 23.95 -42.38
N ALA A 608 -2.83 23.98 -42.53
CA ALA A 608 -2.01 22.80 -42.80
C ALA A 608 -1.52 22.08 -41.53
N GLY A 609 -1.63 22.71 -40.36
CA GLY A 609 -1.21 22.14 -39.11
C GLY A 609 -2.37 21.72 -38.22
N THR A 610 -2.38 20.47 -37.70
CA THR A 610 -3.45 19.98 -36.81
C THR A 610 -3.25 20.44 -35.36
N GLY A 611 -2.05 20.91 -34.97
CA GLY A 611 -1.71 21.31 -33.61
C GLY A 611 -1.73 20.18 -32.56
N MET A 612 -1.90 18.92 -32.95
CA MET A 612 -2.00 17.78 -31.99
C MET A 612 -0.67 17.04 -31.78
N GLY A 613 0.24 17.05 -32.73
CA GLY A 613 1.44 16.21 -32.72
C GLY A 613 2.31 16.41 -31.47
N LEU A 614 2.62 17.67 -31.10
CA LEU A 614 3.45 17.95 -29.95
C LEU A 614 2.73 17.67 -28.62
N ALA A 615 1.43 17.90 -28.54
CA ALA A 615 0.63 17.57 -27.34
C ALA A 615 0.59 16.05 -27.10
N VAL A 616 0.43 15.24 -28.16
CA VAL A 616 0.50 13.78 -28.11
C VAL A 616 1.90 13.33 -27.70
N SER A 617 2.94 13.88 -28.30
CA SER A 617 4.34 13.56 -27.96
C SER A 617 4.65 13.86 -26.50
N PHE A 618 4.15 14.99 -25.96
CA PHE A 618 4.30 15.33 -24.54
C PHE A 618 3.61 14.31 -23.64
N GLY A 619 2.40 13.87 -23.98
CA GLY A 619 1.64 12.83 -23.25
C GLY A 619 2.35 11.47 -23.26
N ILE A 620 2.92 11.06 -24.39
CA ILE A 620 3.68 9.82 -24.52
C ILE A 620 4.92 9.86 -23.61
N ILE A 621 5.73 10.91 -23.70
CA ILE A 621 6.96 11.00 -22.92
C ILE A 621 6.68 11.06 -21.42
N ARG A 622 5.63 11.75 -20.99
CA ARG A 622 5.20 11.75 -19.57
C ARG A 622 4.82 10.35 -19.07
N ARG A 623 4.13 9.55 -19.89
CA ARG A 623 3.79 8.16 -19.56
C ARG A 623 5.03 7.27 -19.43
N HIS A 624 6.12 7.60 -20.14
CA HIS A 624 7.42 6.95 -20.04
C HIS A 624 8.32 7.55 -18.94
N GLU A 625 7.75 8.26 -17.96
CA GLU A 625 8.47 8.93 -16.86
C GLU A 625 9.55 9.90 -17.34
N GLY A 626 9.36 10.42 -18.56
CA GLY A 626 10.24 11.35 -19.23
C GLY A 626 9.81 12.81 -19.11
N SER A 627 10.64 13.68 -19.69
CA SER A 627 10.35 15.10 -19.85
C SER A 627 10.81 15.58 -21.24
N ILE A 628 10.12 16.60 -21.77
CA ILE A 628 10.52 17.30 -23.00
C ILE A 628 10.81 18.75 -22.65
N GLU A 629 11.98 19.21 -23.06
CA GLU A 629 12.39 20.60 -22.99
C GLU A 629 12.63 21.13 -24.40
N VAL A 630 12.40 22.44 -24.62
CA VAL A 630 12.55 23.08 -25.92
C VAL A 630 13.42 24.32 -25.81
N ASP A 631 14.46 24.33 -26.61
CA ASP A 631 15.32 25.48 -26.81
C ASP A 631 15.17 26.00 -28.25
N SER A 632 14.69 27.23 -28.42
CA SER A 632 14.38 27.79 -29.73
C SER A 632 14.43 29.32 -29.71
N GLU A 633 15.02 29.89 -30.73
CA GLU A 633 15.05 31.33 -31.01
C GLU A 633 14.67 31.61 -32.47
N PRO A 634 13.91 32.69 -32.72
CA PRO A 634 13.57 33.04 -34.11
C PRO A 634 14.81 33.16 -35.01
N GLY A 635 14.80 32.45 -36.12
CA GLY A 635 15.88 32.45 -37.11
C GLY A 635 17.13 31.63 -36.74
N ARG A 636 17.13 30.92 -35.61
CA ARG A 636 18.27 30.09 -35.18
C ARG A 636 17.95 28.61 -35.09
N GLY A 637 16.71 28.25 -35.36
CA GLY A 637 16.23 26.88 -35.31
C GLY A 637 15.68 26.47 -33.95
N THR A 638 15.42 25.14 -33.77
CA THR A 638 14.82 24.56 -32.59
C THR A 638 15.60 23.31 -32.18
N THR A 639 15.72 23.12 -30.85
CA THR A 639 16.23 21.87 -30.25
C THR A 639 15.22 21.35 -29.24
N PHE A 640 14.65 20.16 -29.51
CA PHE A 640 13.87 19.41 -28.56
C PHE A 640 14.79 18.47 -27.77
N LYS A 641 14.71 18.49 -26.44
CA LYS A 641 15.46 17.62 -25.54
C LYS A 641 14.51 16.68 -24.83
N ILE A 642 14.55 15.39 -25.15
CA ILE A 642 13.74 14.34 -24.57
C ILE A 642 14.56 13.60 -23.54
N SER A 643 14.19 13.63 -22.29
CA SER A 643 14.86 12.94 -21.18
C SER A 643 14.05 11.72 -20.74
N LEU A 644 14.65 10.52 -20.77
CA LEU A 644 14.02 9.26 -20.38
C LEU A 644 14.84 8.54 -19.29
N PRO A 645 14.21 7.76 -18.36
CA PRO A 645 14.92 6.93 -17.41
C PRO A 645 15.72 5.83 -18.12
N LYS A 646 16.97 5.65 -17.71
CA LYS A 646 17.86 4.62 -18.25
C LYS A 646 17.66 3.29 -17.52
N VAL A 647 17.70 2.17 -18.26
CA VAL A 647 17.65 0.82 -17.69
C VAL A 647 18.89 0.01 -18.12
N VAL A 648 19.25 -0.97 -17.29
CA VAL A 648 20.34 -1.91 -17.63
C VAL A 648 19.72 -3.12 -18.33
N PRO A 649 20.16 -3.52 -19.52
CA PRO A 649 19.57 -4.65 -20.21
C PRO A 649 19.83 -5.97 -19.49
N VAL A 650 18.77 -6.76 -19.26
CA VAL A 650 18.90 -8.18 -18.93
C VAL A 650 19.07 -8.90 -20.25
N ALA A 651 20.18 -9.61 -20.44
CA ALA A 651 20.54 -10.29 -21.67
C ALA A 651 19.42 -11.24 -22.13
N ALA A 652 18.81 -10.91 -23.27
CA ALA A 652 17.92 -11.81 -24.00
C ALA A 652 18.71 -12.40 -25.18
N SER A 653 18.59 -13.73 -25.33
CA SER A 653 19.23 -14.55 -26.34
C SER A 653 18.78 -14.14 -27.75
N ALA A 654 19.75 -13.99 -28.61
CA ALA A 654 19.56 -13.83 -30.04
C ALA A 654 19.11 -15.16 -30.68
N ASP A 655 17.99 -15.11 -31.39
CA ASP A 655 17.73 -15.99 -32.53
C ASP A 655 16.65 -15.34 -33.40
N ASP A 656 17.06 -14.80 -34.50
CA ASP A 656 16.34 -14.86 -35.79
C ASP A 656 17.09 -14.02 -36.82
N ALA A 657 17.92 -14.71 -37.56
CA ALA A 657 18.45 -14.17 -38.80
C ALA A 657 18.33 -15.23 -39.89
N VAL A 658 17.90 -14.78 -41.07
CA VAL A 658 18.15 -15.36 -42.40
C VAL A 658 17.08 -16.26 -42.98
N ARG A 659 16.46 -15.73 -44.04
CA ARG A 659 16.46 -16.38 -45.33
C ARG A 659 16.17 -15.42 -46.48
N ALA A 660 17.17 -15.17 -47.28
CA ALA A 660 17.04 -14.51 -48.58
C ALA A 660 17.33 -15.51 -49.71
N ALA A 661 16.54 -15.36 -50.78
CA ALA A 661 16.86 -15.53 -52.18
C ALA A 661 17.15 -16.93 -52.77
N ALA A 662 16.39 -17.27 -53.79
CA ALA A 662 16.90 -17.40 -55.16
C ALA A 662 15.79 -17.86 -56.09
N GLY A 663 15.82 -17.41 -57.26
CA GLY A 663 14.89 -17.21 -58.26
C GLY A 663 14.82 -18.28 -59.42
N VAL A 664 13.87 -17.99 -60.31
CA VAL A 664 13.71 -18.32 -61.70
C VAL A 664 13.11 -19.70 -62.06
N ALA A 665 11.90 -19.73 -62.57
CA ALA A 665 11.51 -20.07 -63.94
C ALA A 665 10.01 -20.28 -64.05
N ALA A 666 9.47 -19.87 -65.20
CA ALA A 666 8.04 -19.80 -65.50
C ALA A 666 7.44 -21.16 -65.85
N GLY A 667 6.25 -21.41 -65.29
CA GLY A 667 5.34 -22.48 -65.71
C GLY A 667 3.93 -21.93 -65.89
N ASP A 668 3.26 -22.31 -66.93
CA ASP A 668 2.04 -21.76 -67.51
C ASP A 668 0.78 -22.26 -66.81
N ASP A 669 0.59 -21.87 -65.51
CA ASP A 669 -0.67 -22.14 -64.79
C ASP A 669 -1.07 -20.89 -64.00
N LYS A 670 -2.28 -20.34 -64.30
CA LYS A 670 -2.76 -19.09 -63.70
C LYS A 670 -2.84 -19.21 -62.17
N VAL A 671 -2.40 -18.19 -61.47
CA VAL A 671 -2.51 -18.04 -60.03
C VAL A 671 -3.96 -17.84 -59.65
N ARG A 672 -4.55 -18.69 -58.79
CA ARG A 672 -5.92 -18.53 -58.32
C ARG A 672 -5.95 -17.97 -56.92
N VAL A 673 -6.66 -16.83 -56.73
CA VAL A 673 -6.71 -16.07 -55.49
C VAL A 673 -8.16 -15.96 -54.99
N LEU A 674 -8.37 -16.19 -53.69
CA LEU A 674 -9.64 -15.92 -53.02
C LEU A 674 -9.58 -14.52 -52.39
N VAL A 675 -10.52 -13.63 -52.73
CA VAL A 675 -10.65 -12.27 -52.18
C VAL A 675 -11.93 -12.17 -51.35
N VAL A 676 -11.80 -11.71 -50.13
CA VAL A 676 -12.90 -11.65 -49.15
C VAL A 676 -12.95 -10.26 -48.54
N ASP A 677 -14.02 -9.52 -48.80
CA ASP A 677 -14.29 -8.21 -48.27
C ASP A 677 -15.80 -7.95 -48.31
N ASP A 678 -16.39 -7.40 -47.27
CA ASP A 678 -17.83 -7.11 -47.22
C ASP A 678 -18.19 -5.84 -48.01
N GLU A 679 -17.22 -4.92 -48.18
CA GLU A 679 -17.39 -3.69 -48.98
C GLU A 679 -17.24 -3.97 -50.50
N THR A 680 -18.32 -3.85 -51.26
CA THR A 680 -18.34 -4.14 -52.69
C THR A 680 -17.29 -3.37 -53.49
N HIS A 681 -17.13 -2.06 -53.24
CA HIS A 681 -16.17 -1.23 -53.97
C HIS A 681 -14.72 -1.59 -53.71
N VAL A 682 -14.38 -1.97 -52.45
CA VAL A 682 -13.02 -2.42 -52.07
C VAL A 682 -12.73 -3.75 -52.74
N ARG A 683 -13.71 -4.66 -52.75
CA ARG A 683 -13.60 -5.98 -53.36
C ARG A 683 -13.40 -5.85 -54.86
N GLU A 684 -14.15 -4.96 -55.55
CA GLU A 684 -14.00 -4.68 -57.01
C GLU A 684 -12.58 -4.18 -57.32
N VAL A 685 -12.04 -3.23 -56.58
CA VAL A 685 -10.68 -2.70 -56.77
C VAL A 685 -9.63 -3.81 -56.62
N LEU A 686 -9.79 -4.70 -55.63
CA LEU A 686 -8.87 -5.83 -55.41
C LEU A 686 -8.94 -6.82 -56.60
N ILE A 687 -10.14 -7.12 -57.12
CA ILE A 687 -10.35 -8.00 -58.24
C ILE A 687 -9.65 -7.42 -59.49
N GLU A 688 -9.92 -6.16 -59.81
CA GLU A 688 -9.30 -5.49 -60.98
C GLU A 688 -7.78 -5.45 -60.88
N ALA A 689 -7.23 -5.15 -59.69
CA ALA A 689 -5.79 -5.11 -59.47
C ALA A 689 -5.12 -6.50 -59.63
N LEU A 690 -5.71 -7.55 -59.09
CA LEU A 690 -5.18 -8.92 -59.18
C LEU A 690 -5.37 -9.55 -60.58
N GLU A 691 -6.50 -9.25 -61.25
CA GLU A 691 -6.74 -9.69 -62.66
C GLU A 691 -5.78 -9.01 -63.65
N ALA A 692 -5.43 -7.73 -63.39
CA ALA A 692 -4.42 -7.03 -64.20
C ALA A 692 -3.03 -7.68 -64.13
N GLU A 693 -2.71 -8.36 -63.04
CA GLU A 693 -1.48 -9.16 -62.86
C GLU A 693 -1.63 -10.61 -63.34
N GLY A 694 -2.76 -10.97 -63.99
CA GLY A 694 -2.97 -12.26 -64.58
C GLY A 694 -3.51 -13.35 -63.63
N CYS A 695 -3.96 -12.97 -62.45
CA CYS A 695 -4.56 -13.90 -61.48
C CYS A 695 -5.99 -14.27 -61.87
N GLU A 696 -6.43 -15.51 -61.58
CA GLU A 696 -7.82 -15.92 -61.57
C GLU A 696 -8.41 -15.61 -60.18
N VAL A 697 -9.36 -14.68 -60.10
CA VAL A 697 -9.89 -14.20 -58.80
C VAL A 697 -11.26 -14.81 -58.54
N VAL A 698 -11.41 -15.42 -57.36
CA VAL A 698 -12.70 -15.86 -56.82
C VAL A 698 -13.05 -14.93 -55.67
N ALA A 699 -14.24 -14.32 -55.69
CA ALA A 699 -14.62 -13.32 -54.71
C ALA A 699 -15.73 -13.79 -53.77
N ALA A 700 -15.63 -13.42 -52.49
CA ALA A 700 -16.63 -13.66 -51.44
C ALA A 700 -16.94 -12.34 -50.71
N GLN A 701 -18.21 -12.18 -50.30
CA GLN A 701 -18.67 -11.02 -49.55
C GLN A 701 -18.71 -11.23 -48.04
N SER A 702 -18.40 -12.44 -47.55
CA SER A 702 -18.32 -12.78 -46.16
C SER A 702 -17.38 -13.95 -45.92
N GLY A 703 -16.93 -14.15 -44.67
CA GLY A 703 -16.08 -15.26 -44.26
C GLY A 703 -16.74 -16.61 -44.49
N GLU A 704 -18.04 -16.74 -44.28
CA GLU A 704 -18.79 -17.99 -44.45
C GLU A 704 -18.86 -18.36 -45.93
N ILE A 705 -19.14 -17.41 -46.82
CA ILE A 705 -19.15 -17.63 -48.27
C ILE A 705 -17.74 -18.01 -48.74
N ALA A 706 -16.72 -17.36 -48.19
CA ALA A 706 -15.32 -17.66 -48.52
C ALA A 706 -14.95 -19.11 -48.13
N LEU A 707 -15.37 -19.63 -46.99
CA LEU A 707 -15.15 -21.03 -46.59
C LEU A 707 -15.90 -21.99 -47.51
N ALA A 708 -17.15 -21.70 -47.82
CA ALA A 708 -17.92 -22.52 -48.76
C ALA A 708 -17.27 -22.60 -50.15
N LEU A 709 -16.77 -21.48 -50.65
CA LEU A 709 -16.02 -21.43 -51.91
C LEU A 709 -14.68 -22.17 -51.82
N TYR A 710 -13.98 -22.00 -50.67
CA TYR A 710 -12.74 -22.72 -50.44
C TYR A 710 -12.94 -24.23 -50.48
N GLU A 711 -14.02 -24.74 -49.91
CA GLU A 711 -14.39 -26.16 -49.97
C GLU A 711 -14.85 -26.59 -51.33
N GLN A 712 -15.66 -25.80 -52.03
CA GLN A 712 -16.12 -26.06 -53.41
C GLN A 712 -14.98 -26.19 -54.39
N TYR A 713 -13.92 -25.41 -54.24
CA TYR A 713 -12.71 -25.50 -55.07
C TYR A 713 -11.66 -26.47 -54.52
N GLU A 714 -12.06 -27.35 -53.58
CA GLU A 714 -11.18 -28.37 -52.95
C GLU A 714 -9.89 -27.78 -52.32
N GLY A 715 -9.94 -26.52 -51.86
CA GLY A 715 -8.79 -25.83 -51.34
C GLY A 715 -7.72 -25.42 -52.35
N LYS A 716 -8.03 -25.48 -53.67
CA LYS A 716 -7.09 -25.20 -54.75
C LYS A 716 -6.98 -23.68 -55.02
N PHE A 717 -6.50 -22.95 -54.02
CA PHE A 717 -6.11 -21.54 -54.10
C PHE A 717 -4.63 -21.36 -53.83
N ASP A 718 -4.02 -20.41 -54.51
CA ASP A 718 -2.61 -20.04 -54.33
C ASP A 718 -2.40 -18.97 -53.24
N ALA A 719 -3.44 -18.18 -52.93
CA ALA A 719 -3.46 -17.24 -51.82
C ALA A 719 -4.88 -16.82 -51.42
N VAL A 720 -5.03 -16.26 -50.19
CA VAL A 720 -6.28 -15.66 -49.73
C VAL A 720 -5.99 -14.25 -49.27
N PHE A 721 -6.78 -13.28 -49.75
CA PHE A 721 -6.83 -11.89 -49.32
C PHE A 721 -8.13 -11.72 -48.53
N THR A 722 -8.06 -11.27 -47.27
CA THR A 722 -9.25 -11.10 -46.47
C THR A 722 -9.23 -9.79 -45.69
N ASP A 723 -10.37 -9.10 -45.63
CA ASP A 723 -10.60 -8.05 -44.66
C ASP A 723 -10.75 -8.63 -43.24
N ILE A 724 -10.39 -7.85 -42.23
CA ILE A 724 -10.58 -8.23 -40.79
C ILE A 724 -11.98 -7.90 -40.34
N GLY A 725 -12.51 -6.75 -40.72
CA GLY A 725 -13.69 -6.11 -40.14
C GLY A 725 -15.02 -6.58 -40.68
N MET A 726 -15.14 -7.83 -41.07
CA MET A 726 -16.38 -8.36 -41.65
C MET A 726 -17.40 -8.75 -40.59
N PRO A 727 -18.71 -8.58 -40.85
CA PRO A 727 -19.77 -9.03 -39.97
C PRO A 727 -19.84 -10.56 -39.94
N GLU A 728 -20.41 -11.12 -38.88
CA GLU A 728 -20.64 -12.55 -38.62
C GLU A 728 -19.37 -13.38 -38.42
N MET A 729 -18.46 -13.40 -39.41
CA MET A 729 -17.16 -14.07 -39.35
C MET A 729 -16.05 -13.09 -39.66
N SER A 730 -15.23 -12.77 -38.72
CA SER A 730 -14.07 -11.87 -38.90
C SER A 730 -12.98 -12.52 -39.76
N GLY A 731 -12.14 -11.69 -40.38
CA GLY A 731 -11.01 -12.21 -41.17
C GLY A 731 -10.02 -13.02 -40.35
N TRP A 732 -9.93 -12.80 -39.03
CA TRP A 732 -9.13 -13.61 -38.14
C TRP A 732 -9.67 -15.03 -37.96
N GLU A 733 -10.97 -15.16 -37.76
CA GLU A 733 -11.66 -16.43 -37.68
C GLU A 733 -11.53 -17.20 -39.00
N LEU A 734 -11.74 -16.52 -40.13
CA LEU A 734 -11.55 -17.08 -41.44
C LEU A 734 -10.11 -17.60 -41.68
N CYS A 735 -9.10 -16.80 -41.30
CA CYS A 735 -7.70 -17.23 -41.39
C CYS A 735 -7.41 -18.46 -40.53
N THR A 736 -7.99 -18.52 -39.31
CA THR A 736 -7.85 -19.70 -38.44
C THR A 736 -8.46 -20.94 -39.06
N GLU A 737 -9.67 -20.84 -39.55
CA GLU A 737 -10.38 -21.94 -40.25
C GLU A 737 -9.63 -22.43 -41.48
N ILE A 738 -9.06 -21.49 -42.27
CA ILE A 738 -8.23 -21.87 -43.43
C ILE A 738 -6.92 -22.53 -42.99
N ARG A 739 -6.28 -22.08 -41.90
CA ARG A 739 -5.06 -22.68 -41.36
C ARG A 739 -5.27 -24.11 -40.85
N GLU A 740 -6.44 -24.41 -40.30
CA GLU A 740 -6.80 -25.77 -39.90
C GLU A 740 -6.85 -26.72 -41.11
N ARG A 741 -7.32 -26.22 -42.28
CA ARG A 741 -7.44 -26.99 -43.54
C ARG A 741 -6.17 -27.00 -44.40
N SER A 742 -5.40 -25.90 -44.34
CA SER A 742 -4.13 -25.76 -45.08
C SER A 742 -3.10 -24.99 -44.29
N LYS A 743 -2.00 -25.65 -43.93
CA LYS A 743 -0.89 -25.01 -43.17
C LYS A 743 0.01 -24.12 -44.03
N THR A 744 -0.09 -24.19 -45.33
CA THR A 744 0.91 -23.62 -46.28
C THR A 744 0.36 -22.58 -47.24
N ILE A 745 -0.95 -22.36 -47.31
CA ILE A 745 -1.53 -21.36 -48.22
C ILE A 745 -1.13 -19.95 -47.73
N PRO A 746 -0.62 -19.07 -48.61
CA PRO A 746 -0.31 -17.71 -48.30
C PRO A 746 -1.56 -16.91 -47.91
N LEU A 747 -1.50 -16.13 -46.80
CA LEU A 747 -2.59 -15.30 -46.32
C LEU A 747 -2.18 -13.84 -46.33
N ALA A 748 -2.96 -13.01 -46.99
CA ALA A 748 -2.82 -11.56 -46.96
C ALA A 748 -4.04 -10.95 -46.24
N ILE A 749 -3.79 -10.30 -45.12
CA ILE A 749 -4.80 -9.63 -44.33
C ILE A 749 -4.87 -8.17 -44.72
N ILE A 750 -6.05 -7.67 -45.01
CA ILE A 750 -6.31 -6.27 -45.34
C ILE A 750 -7.06 -5.64 -44.17
N SER A 751 -6.63 -4.49 -43.68
CA SER A 751 -7.24 -3.90 -42.50
C SER A 751 -7.11 -2.38 -42.49
N GLY A 752 -8.18 -1.71 -42.06
CA GLY A 752 -8.11 -0.29 -41.67
C GLY A 752 -7.23 -0.03 -40.45
N TRP A 753 -6.76 -1.12 -39.80
CA TRP A 753 -6.06 -1.15 -38.50
C TRP A 753 -4.74 -1.93 -38.58
N ALA A 754 -4.12 -2.00 -39.72
CA ALA A 754 -2.93 -2.83 -39.96
C ALA A 754 -1.78 -2.55 -39.00
N ASP A 755 -1.58 -1.27 -38.64
CA ASP A 755 -0.53 -0.82 -37.71
C ASP A 755 -0.81 -1.21 -36.23
N ALA A 756 -2.04 -1.61 -35.91
CA ALA A 756 -2.47 -2.01 -34.57
C ALA A 756 -2.44 -3.52 -34.36
N ILE A 757 -2.11 -4.32 -35.38
CA ILE A 757 -2.05 -5.77 -35.29
C ILE A 757 -0.76 -6.17 -34.59
N SER A 758 -0.88 -6.81 -33.39
CA SER A 758 0.30 -7.26 -32.64
C SER A 758 1.06 -8.35 -33.42
N VAL A 759 2.37 -8.41 -33.23
CA VAL A 759 3.21 -9.48 -33.78
C VAL A 759 2.69 -10.85 -33.31
N GLN A 760 2.19 -10.96 -32.09
CA GLN A 760 1.61 -12.17 -31.54
C GLN A 760 0.34 -12.59 -32.27
N THR A 761 -0.56 -11.65 -32.58
CA THR A 761 -1.80 -11.91 -33.33
C THR A 761 -1.51 -12.31 -34.78
N ARG A 762 -0.54 -11.64 -35.42
CA ARG A 762 -0.06 -11.99 -36.75
C ARG A 762 0.54 -13.40 -36.76
N ASN A 763 1.36 -13.73 -35.76
CA ASN A 763 1.99 -15.03 -35.66
C ASN A 763 0.99 -16.16 -35.31
N ALA A 764 -0.09 -15.85 -34.60
CA ALA A 764 -1.11 -16.83 -34.24
C ALA A 764 -1.81 -17.45 -35.48
N VAL A 765 -2.05 -16.65 -36.51
CA VAL A 765 -2.64 -17.14 -37.79
C VAL A 765 -1.60 -17.29 -38.90
N ASN A 766 -0.32 -17.04 -38.61
CA ASN A 766 0.79 -17.13 -39.56
C ASN A 766 0.49 -16.40 -40.89
N ALA A 767 0.06 -15.13 -40.83
CA ALA A 767 -0.24 -14.30 -41.99
C ALA A 767 1.05 -13.86 -42.69
N ASP A 768 1.13 -14.07 -43.99
CA ASP A 768 2.30 -13.72 -44.81
C ASP A 768 2.41 -12.21 -44.98
N TRP A 769 1.28 -11.53 -45.28
CA TRP A 769 1.23 -10.10 -45.46
C TRP A 769 0.10 -9.45 -44.65
N VAL A 770 0.35 -8.22 -44.24
CA VAL A 770 -0.65 -7.31 -43.65
C VAL A 770 -0.64 -6.01 -44.45
N VAL A 771 -1.80 -5.62 -44.95
CA VAL A 771 -1.99 -4.44 -45.82
C VAL A 771 -2.96 -3.47 -45.13
N ALA A 772 -2.55 -2.23 -44.98
CA ALA A 772 -3.39 -1.17 -44.41
C ALA A 772 -4.39 -0.61 -45.43
N LYS A 773 -5.66 -0.40 -45.03
CA LYS A 773 -6.63 0.40 -45.78
C LYS A 773 -6.46 1.91 -45.40
N PRO A 774 -6.48 2.85 -46.37
CA PRO A 774 -6.45 2.63 -47.82
C PRO A 774 -5.09 2.07 -48.28
N PHE A 775 -5.10 1.15 -49.19
CA PHE A 775 -3.91 0.48 -49.69
C PHE A 775 -3.43 1.06 -51.02
N ASP A 776 -2.12 0.98 -51.25
CA ASP A 776 -1.52 1.23 -52.57
C ASP A 776 -1.70 0.00 -53.46
N ILE A 777 -2.29 0.19 -54.63
CA ILE A 777 -2.49 -0.86 -55.63
C ILE A 777 -1.17 -1.52 -56.03
N ASN A 778 -0.07 -0.76 -56.10
CA ASN A 778 1.24 -1.30 -56.43
C ASN A 778 1.71 -2.35 -55.39
N LYS A 779 1.31 -2.17 -54.15
CA LYS A 779 1.60 -3.16 -53.08
C LYS A 779 0.82 -4.45 -53.28
N ILE A 780 -0.44 -4.35 -53.68
CA ILE A 780 -1.26 -5.53 -53.99
C ILE A 780 -0.70 -6.26 -55.20
N CYS A 781 -0.34 -5.53 -56.28
CA CYS A 781 0.31 -6.09 -57.49
C CYS A 781 1.64 -6.76 -57.11
N GLY A 782 2.45 -6.16 -56.27
CA GLY A 782 3.70 -6.74 -55.78
C GLY A 782 3.50 -8.07 -55.04
N ILE A 783 2.46 -8.15 -54.18
CA ILE A 783 2.10 -9.39 -53.49
C ILE A 783 1.65 -10.47 -54.50
N ALA A 784 0.86 -10.09 -55.52
CA ALA A 784 0.43 -11.02 -56.57
C ALA A 784 1.61 -11.61 -57.34
N GLN A 785 2.59 -10.75 -57.71
CA GLN A 785 3.82 -11.18 -58.36
C GLN A 785 4.65 -12.11 -57.49
N GLU A 786 4.74 -11.85 -56.15
CA GLU A 786 5.44 -12.71 -55.24
C GLU A 786 4.76 -14.09 -55.11
N ILE A 787 3.42 -14.12 -55.08
CA ILE A 787 2.64 -15.37 -55.07
C ILE A 787 2.92 -16.16 -56.36
N ALA A 788 2.93 -15.51 -57.50
CA ALA A 788 3.22 -16.17 -58.78
C ALA A 788 4.63 -16.78 -58.80
N GLN A 789 5.63 -16.06 -58.27
CA GLN A 789 6.99 -16.59 -58.12
C GLN A 789 7.03 -17.81 -57.19
N ARG A 790 6.33 -17.76 -56.08
CA ARG A 790 6.26 -18.88 -55.12
C ARG A 790 5.58 -20.13 -55.74
N LYS A 791 4.58 -19.95 -56.61
CA LYS A 791 3.91 -21.06 -57.30
C LYS A 791 4.88 -21.77 -58.24
N THR A 792 5.67 -21.00 -58.98
CA THR A 792 6.65 -21.52 -59.96
C THR A 792 7.77 -22.32 -59.27
N VAL A 793 8.11 -22.04 -58.02
CA VAL A 793 9.14 -22.78 -57.25
C VAL A 793 8.57 -24.09 -56.65
N ARG A 794 7.25 -24.25 -56.55
CA ARG A 794 6.59 -25.45 -55.96
C ARG A 794 6.29 -26.56 -57.02
N VAL A 795 6.44 -26.29 -58.28
CA VAL A 795 6.36 -27.27 -59.38
C VAL A 795 7.77 -27.78 -59.71
#